data_f0fa63684c338c012ac823cb40f945d4
#
_entry.id   f0fa63684c338c012ac823cb40f945d4
#
_cell.length_a   1.000
_cell.length_b   1.000
_cell.length_c   1.000
_cell.angle_alpha   90.00
_cell.angle_beta   90.00
_cell.angle_gamma   90.00
#
_symmetry.space_group_name_H-M   'P 1'
#
loop_
_entity.id
_entity.type
_entity.pdbx_description
1 polymer ?
#
loop_
_entity_poly.entity_id
_entity_poly.type
_entity_poly.pdbx_seq_one_letter_code
_entity_poly.pdbx_strand_id
1 'polypeptide(L)'
;MGNPAALLYKAWGLWHPSAAMSDLPKAYEPQAVEAKWYAAWIEGKCFEADPSSEKPAYSIVIPPPNVTGILHLGHVLNNTIQDVLARRARQNGTEVLWLPGTDHAGIATQAKVEREVRETEKLTRRDLGRDEFLKRVWAFKDKHGDIIINQLKRLGCSCDWSRERFTMDAEYTKWVSHVFVELFKEGLIYRGKRIVNWCPVSLTALSDEEVVMTPQRSKLYFMKYELTDAPGEFLEISTTRPETLMGDVAVAVNPKDPRFAKYVGRSVFRPFPHAAIPVIADDHVDMEFGTGALKITPAHDKADFEIGMKHGLEIIDVLTPDAHIHCPEMPEFHGLDRFVARKRAAAKLEEMGLLLKVEEYENNVGFSERAHVPIEPRISMQWFLKYPCVKEAADAVATGEIQFRPERWAKTYAHWMENLQDWCISRQLWWGHQIPVWYRKDKLDALKAAESLDMRDFEAGDIHVGLEAPADGDQWVRDEDVMDTWFSSWLWPFATMANVGEKSATLKKFHPTTDLVTGPDIIFFWVARMIMAGFRFEGELPFKNVYFTSIIRDLQGRKMSKSLGNSPDPIDLMENYGADGLRFGLMRIAPVGSDVRFDESSVEEGRNFANKLYNACRFRQMADEIEAPAAEVGDDEVIGMANCFHVDILAKLDQLAVDLERIYGEYRFGEIAQRLYDFLWGEFCDKFLEAVKGDLRESATPEARAVTLSVFDTVMSRFLQLLHPYMPHVTEELSVRMGYLEEGEFLMQAPLPDEPVLSGLEAEEIAAEQSKAAAIYETAGRVRNLKAEYHVGSRRDVKLVVKGAVEWLSDQQQVLALLSGAGEILLDSSYDAPKGTPVSLTPVGEIYLPLEGLIDVEAEKIRLSKEIARIEQEVVRCETKLGNESFVARAPAEVVEQERARIVEWQGKLVQLREMLAGLG
;
A
#
# COMPACT_ATOMS: atom_id res chain seq x y z
N MET A 1 -38.76 -8.73 30.80
CA MET A 1 -39.99 -8.64 29.95
C MET A 1 -39.70 -7.50 28.99
N GLY A 2 -39.27 -7.86 27.79
CA GLY A 2 -38.91 -6.90 26.76
C GLY A 2 -40.09 -6.02 26.36
N ASN A 3 -39.79 -4.79 26.07
CA ASN A 3 -40.74 -3.78 25.62
C ASN A 3 -41.47 -4.29 24.34
N PRO A 4 -42.80 -4.42 24.31
CA PRO A 4 -43.50 -4.87 23.10
C PRO A 4 -43.33 -3.95 21.88
N ALA A 5 -42.93 -2.69 22.08
CA ALA A 5 -42.62 -1.76 21.00
C ALA A 5 -41.36 -2.20 20.18
N ALA A 6 -40.36 -2.85 20.80
CA ALA A 6 -39.17 -3.31 20.10
C ALA A 6 -39.40 -4.47 19.11
N LEU A 7 -40.55 -5.14 19.16
CA LEU A 7 -40.87 -6.23 18.23
C LEU A 7 -41.64 -5.78 16.98
N LEU A 8 -42.18 -4.55 16.95
CA LEU A 8 -42.89 -3.97 15.81
C LEU A 8 -41.96 -3.18 14.86
N TYR A 9 -40.76 -2.86 15.32
CA TYR A 9 -39.73 -2.14 14.53
C TYR A 9 -39.15 -2.91 13.33
N LYS A 10 -39.55 -4.17 13.13
CA LYS A 10 -38.95 -5.03 12.08
C LYS A 10 -39.55 -4.87 10.69
N ALA A 11 -40.65 -4.12 10.53
CA ALA A 11 -41.32 -4.08 9.22
C ALA A 11 -40.72 -3.08 8.21
N TRP A 12 -40.11 -1.98 8.66
CA TRP A 12 -39.66 -0.89 7.76
C TRP A 12 -38.24 -0.38 8.02
N GLY A 13 -37.53 -0.90 9.02
CA GLY A 13 -36.13 -0.55 9.29
C GLY A 13 -35.87 0.95 9.56
N LEU A 14 -36.90 1.72 9.88
CA LEU A 14 -36.75 3.10 10.34
C LEU A 14 -36.14 3.09 11.74
N TRP A 15 -35.17 3.96 11.95
CA TRP A 15 -34.47 4.06 13.22
C TRP A 15 -35.02 5.21 14.07
N HIS A 16 -35.31 4.91 15.33
CA HIS A 16 -35.56 5.92 16.35
C HIS A 16 -34.48 5.88 17.42
N PRO A 17 -34.02 7.02 17.95
CA PRO A 17 -33.03 7.05 19.01
C PRO A 17 -33.44 6.14 20.18
N SER A 18 -32.60 5.13 20.47
CA SER A 18 -32.81 4.19 21.57
C SER A 18 -32.43 4.80 22.92
N ALA A 19 -31.55 5.81 22.89
CA ALA A 19 -31.07 6.56 24.03
C ALA A 19 -31.30 8.07 23.88
N ALA A 20 -31.22 8.81 24.98
CA ALA A 20 -31.30 10.27 24.93
C ALA A 20 -30.09 10.86 24.22
N MET A 21 -30.32 11.78 23.27
CA MET A 21 -29.25 12.53 22.64
C MET A 21 -28.48 13.36 23.69
N SER A 22 -27.15 13.45 23.51
CA SER A 22 -26.31 14.33 24.32
C SER A 22 -25.69 15.42 23.45
N ASP A 23 -25.57 16.64 24.00
CA ASP A 23 -25.10 17.80 23.25
C ASP A 23 -23.76 17.56 22.58
N LEU A 24 -23.68 17.87 21.29
CA LEU A 24 -22.43 17.92 20.55
C LEU A 24 -21.70 19.24 20.79
N PRO A 25 -20.41 19.22 21.20
CA PRO A 25 -19.56 20.41 21.29
C PRO A 25 -19.58 21.25 20.00
N LYS A 26 -19.28 22.53 20.11
CA LYS A 26 -19.30 23.44 18.96
C LYS A 26 -18.29 23.05 17.85
N ALA A 27 -17.20 22.41 18.23
CA ALA A 27 -16.15 21.96 17.32
C ALA A 27 -15.85 20.48 17.58
N TYR A 28 -15.50 19.75 16.52
CA TYR A 28 -14.98 18.40 16.61
C TYR A 28 -13.49 18.45 16.99
N GLU A 29 -13.13 17.75 18.07
CA GLU A 29 -11.76 17.64 18.58
C GLU A 29 -11.27 16.19 18.43
N PRO A 30 -10.61 15.83 17.31
CA PRO A 30 -10.27 14.45 16.99
C PRO A 30 -9.48 13.75 18.08
N GLN A 31 -8.43 14.39 18.61
CA GLN A 31 -7.49 13.76 19.54
C GLN A 31 -8.17 13.30 20.84
N ALA A 32 -9.12 14.11 21.35
CA ALA A 32 -9.86 13.77 22.57
C ALA A 32 -10.82 12.62 22.32
N VAL A 33 -11.50 12.62 21.17
CA VAL A 33 -12.46 11.58 20.74
C VAL A 33 -11.72 10.26 20.49
N GLU A 34 -10.59 10.30 19.77
CA GLU A 34 -9.76 9.13 19.47
C GLU A 34 -9.24 8.46 20.74
N ALA A 35 -8.68 9.23 21.66
CA ALA A 35 -8.18 8.69 22.93
C ALA A 35 -9.30 8.05 23.77
N LYS A 36 -10.45 8.70 23.84
CA LYS A 36 -11.63 8.22 24.58
C LYS A 36 -12.10 6.87 24.04
N TRP A 37 -12.35 6.78 22.73
CA TRP A 37 -12.94 5.57 22.16
C TRP A 37 -11.97 4.43 22.06
N TYR A 38 -10.68 4.69 21.76
CA TYR A 38 -9.71 3.62 21.75
C TYR A 38 -9.55 2.97 23.13
N ALA A 39 -9.58 3.77 24.22
CA ALA A 39 -9.56 3.25 25.59
C ALA A 39 -10.84 2.43 25.90
N ALA A 40 -12.01 2.89 25.47
CA ALA A 40 -13.27 2.20 25.69
C ALA A 40 -13.31 0.84 24.95
N TRP A 41 -12.83 0.78 23.70
CA TRP A 41 -12.78 -0.48 22.94
C TRP A 41 -11.83 -1.50 23.56
N ILE A 42 -10.68 -1.05 24.11
CA ILE A 42 -9.75 -1.93 24.84
C ILE A 42 -10.40 -2.45 26.13
N GLU A 43 -11.04 -1.58 26.92
CA GLU A 43 -11.72 -1.95 28.15
C GLU A 43 -12.88 -2.92 27.89
N GLY A 44 -13.65 -2.65 26.82
CA GLY A 44 -14.75 -3.50 26.35
C GLY A 44 -14.30 -4.78 25.64
N LYS A 45 -12.97 -5.03 25.50
CA LYS A 45 -12.39 -6.20 24.81
C LYS A 45 -12.89 -6.41 23.38
N CYS A 46 -13.25 -5.33 22.70
CA CYS A 46 -13.87 -5.39 21.36
C CYS A 46 -12.99 -6.03 20.29
N PHE A 47 -11.68 -6.14 20.54
CA PHE A 47 -10.70 -6.67 19.60
C PHE A 47 -10.26 -8.10 19.90
N GLU A 48 -10.56 -8.61 21.11
CA GLU A 48 -10.17 -9.96 21.54
C GLU A 48 -11.01 -11.02 20.82
N ALA A 49 -10.33 -12.00 20.19
CA ALA A 49 -10.98 -13.09 19.51
C ALA A 49 -11.28 -14.25 20.45
N ASP A 50 -12.49 -14.83 20.36
CA ASP A 50 -12.88 -16.03 21.10
C ASP A 50 -12.80 -17.28 20.19
N PRO A 51 -11.80 -18.16 20.39
CA PRO A 51 -11.69 -19.38 19.60
C PRO A 51 -12.84 -20.39 19.84
N SER A 52 -13.63 -20.22 20.93
CA SER A 52 -14.79 -21.07 21.24
C SER A 52 -16.10 -20.57 20.64
N SER A 53 -16.12 -19.38 20.06
CA SER A 53 -17.29 -18.78 19.41
C SER A 53 -17.83 -19.67 18.29
N GLU A 54 -19.15 -19.75 18.15
CA GLU A 54 -19.79 -20.46 17.03
C GLU A 54 -19.90 -19.62 15.74
N LYS A 55 -19.59 -18.31 15.82
CA LYS A 55 -19.61 -17.42 14.66
C LYS A 55 -18.59 -17.88 13.60
N PRO A 56 -18.84 -17.66 12.30
CA PRO A 56 -17.85 -17.91 11.26
C PRO A 56 -16.54 -17.15 11.55
N ALA A 57 -15.41 -17.77 11.26
CA ALA A 57 -14.11 -17.17 11.52
C ALA A 57 -13.68 -16.23 10.37
N TYR A 58 -13.08 -15.11 10.74
CA TYR A 58 -12.34 -14.23 9.87
C TYR A 58 -10.97 -13.91 10.50
N SER A 59 -9.90 -14.02 9.74
CA SER A 59 -8.57 -13.81 10.33
C SER A 59 -7.58 -13.14 9.37
N ILE A 60 -6.74 -12.28 9.94
CA ILE A 60 -5.61 -11.64 9.29
C ILE A 60 -4.41 -11.73 10.24
N VAL A 61 -3.23 -11.99 9.70
CA VAL A 61 -1.96 -11.77 10.41
C VAL A 61 -1.32 -10.50 9.88
N ILE A 62 -0.91 -9.60 10.78
CA ILE A 62 -0.24 -8.36 10.38
C ILE A 62 1.09 -8.70 9.69
N PRO A 63 1.50 -8.04 8.59
CA PRO A 63 2.89 -8.03 8.19
C PRO A 63 3.70 -7.39 9.33
N PRO A 64 4.51 -8.17 10.09
CA PRO A 64 5.09 -7.67 11.31
C PRO A 64 6.09 -6.55 11.02
N PRO A 65 5.87 -5.31 11.49
CA PRO A 65 6.78 -4.22 11.23
C PRO A 65 8.15 -4.48 11.85
N ASN A 66 9.20 -4.13 11.11
CA ASN A 66 10.58 -4.21 11.58
C ASN A 66 10.83 -3.22 12.74
N VAL A 67 11.41 -3.69 13.85
CA VAL A 67 11.73 -2.84 15.01
C VAL A 67 12.90 -1.87 14.77
N THR A 68 12.94 -1.27 13.58
CA THR A 68 14.04 -0.40 13.13
C THR A 68 13.71 1.09 13.21
N GLY A 69 12.52 1.47 13.66
CA GLY A 69 12.10 2.88 13.82
C GLY A 69 10.59 3.05 13.84
N ILE A 70 10.13 4.24 13.46
CA ILE A 70 8.71 4.60 13.39
C ILE A 70 8.06 4.06 12.12
N LEU A 71 6.74 3.98 12.09
CA LEU A 71 5.98 3.64 10.89
C LEU A 71 6.10 4.75 9.82
N HIS A 72 5.79 4.45 8.58
CA HIS A 72 5.68 5.39 7.46
C HIS A 72 4.32 5.24 6.77
N LEU A 73 3.97 6.13 5.83
CA LEU A 73 2.67 6.14 5.18
C LEU A 73 2.27 4.81 4.50
N GLY A 74 3.25 4.04 3.99
CA GLY A 74 2.98 2.70 3.47
C GLY A 74 2.44 1.73 4.53
N HIS A 75 2.94 1.82 5.76
CA HIS A 75 2.38 1.06 6.88
C HIS A 75 0.99 1.56 7.26
N VAL A 76 0.76 2.89 7.23
CA VAL A 76 -0.56 3.47 7.50
C VAL A 76 -1.60 2.93 6.53
N LEU A 77 -1.31 2.97 5.22
CA LEU A 77 -2.21 2.42 4.19
C LEU A 77 -2.47 0.93 4.39
N ASN A 78 -1.40 0.15 4.58
CA ASN A 78 -1.49 -1.30 4.77
C ASN A 78 -2.36 -1.67 5.98
N ASN A 79 -2.10 -1.05 7.14
CA ASN A 79 -2.84 -1.34 8.36
C ASN A 79 -4.26 -0.76 8.34
N THR A 80 -4.50 0.35 7.65
CA THR A 80 -5.86 0.87 7.46
C THR A 80 -6.71 -0.10 6.64
N ILE A 81 -6.15 -0.68 5.57
CA ILE A 81 -6.88 -1.70 4.77
C ILE A 81 -7.21 -2.92 5.62
N GLN A 82 -6.28 -3.43 6.41
CA GLN A 82 -6.50 -4.55 7.32
C GLN A 82 -7.58 -4.22 8.36
N ASP A 83 -7.55 -3.01 8.94
CA ASP A 83 -8.55 -2.57 9.92
C ASP A 83 -9.94 -2.42 9.31
N VAL A 84 -10.02 -1.89 8.08
CA VAL A 84 -11.27 -1.81 7.32
C VAL A 84 -11.89 -3.20 7.13
N LEU A 85 -11.09 -4.18 6.71
CA LEU A 85 -11.53 -5.57 6.55
C LEU A 85 -11.95 -6.19 7.89
N ALA A 86 -11.16 -6.01 8.96
CA ALA A 86 -11.45 -6.55 10.27
C ALA A 86 -12.73 -5.97 10.89
N ARG A 87 -12.92 -4.63 10.80
CA ARG A 87 -14.15 -3.98 11.30
C ARG A 87 -15.38 -4.39 10.49
N ARG A 88 -15.25 -4.43 9.16
CA ARG A 88 -16.34 -4.90 8.30
C ARG A 88 -16.71 -6.35 8.60
N ALA A 89 -15.74 -7.23 8.82
CA ALA A 89 -16.00 -8.61 9.20
C ALA A 89 -16.74 -8.71 10.53
N ARG A 90 -16.41 -7.89 11.55
CA ARG A 90 -17.15 -7.84 12.83
C ARG A 90 -18.60 -7.41 12.63
N GLN A 91 -18.83 -6.37 11.83
CA GLN A 91 -20.18 -5.91 11.48
C GLN A 91 -21.00 -6.99 10.75
N ASN A 92 -20.34 -7.85 9.98
CA ASN A 92 -20.95 -9.00 9.30
C ASN A 92 -21.16 -10.20 10.25
N GLY A 93 -20.99 -10.04 11.56
CA GLY A 93 -21.25 -11.07 12.56
C GLY A 93 -20.22 -12.20 12.61
N THR A 94 -19.00 -12.00 12.08
CA THR A 94 -17.92 -12.99 12.15
C THR A 94 -17.09 -12.84 13.42
N GLU A 95 -16.47 -13.93 13.86
CA GLU A 95 -15.43 -13.91 14.90
C GLU A 95 -14.11 -13.54 14.27
N VAL A 96 -13.53 -12.41 14.70
CA VAL A 96 -12.37 -11.80 14.01
C VAL A 96 -11.11 -11.92 14.84
N LEU A 97 -10.09 -12.55 14.27
CA LEU A 97 -8.71 -12.51 14.76
C LEU A 97 -7.85 -11.65 13.83
N TRP A 98 -7.49 -10.45 14.24
CA TRP A 98 -6.40 -9.70 13.63
C TRP A 98 -5.20 -9.73 14.54
N LEU A 99 -4.24 -10.63 14.22
CA LEU A 99 -3.10 -10.94 15.06
C LEU A 99 -1.97 -9.94 14.85
N PRO A 100 -1.59 -9.15 15.90
CA PRO A 100 -0.49 -8.19 15.83
C PRO A 100 0.86 -8.80 16.15
N GLY A 101 1.92 -8.09 15.78
CA GLY A 101 3.28 -8.41 16.21
C GLY A 101 4.33 -7.58 15.48
N THR A 102 5.59 -7.86 15.81
CA THR A 102 6.77 -7.16 15.28
C THR A 102 7.86 -8.14 14.86
N ASP A 103 8.68 -7.73 13.89
CA ASP A 103 9.81 -8.50 13.37
C ASP A 103 11.13 -7.98 13.93
N HIS A 104 12.03 -8.89 14.30
CA HIS A 104 13.36 -8.58 14.82
C HIS A 104 14.29 -7.94 13.78
N ALA A 105 14.04 -8.16 12.47
CA ALA A 105 14.73 -7.53 11.36
C ALA A 105 16.26 -7.62 11.45
N GLY A 106 16.80 -8.84 11.45
CA GLY A 106 18.21 -9.17 11.73
C GLY A 106 19.25 -8.16 11.28
N ILE A 107 19.52 -8.08 9.95
CA ILE A 107 20.54 -7.16 9.39
C ILE A 107 20.19 -5.69 9.68
N ALA A 108 18.94 -5.30 9.49
CA ALA A 108 18.54 -3.90 9.56
C ALA A 108 18.63 -3.33 10.97
N THR A 109 18.22 -4.10 11.99
CA THR A 109 18.30 -3.71 13.41
C THR A 109 19.74 -3.69 13.87
N GLN A 110 20.51 -4.75 13.55
CA GLN A 110 21.93 -4.80 13.91
C GLN A 110 22.72 -3.63 13.32
N ALA A 111 22.54 -3.34 12.02
CA ALA A 111 23.25 -2.25 11.35
C ALA A 111 22.94 -0.87 11.97
N LYS A 112 21.71 -0.65 12.46
CA LYS A 112 21.35 0.58 13.16
C LYS A 112 22.04 0.72 14.51
N VAL A 113 22.02 -0.35 15.31
CA VAL A 113 22.69 -0.34 16.61
C VAL A 113 24.21 -0.23 16.45
N GLU A 114 24.82 -0.92 15.46
CA GLU A 114 26.24 -0.74 15.13
C GLU A 114 26.60 0.70 14.75
N ARG A 115 25.72 1.37 14.01
CA ARG A 115 25.89 2.78 13.66
C ARG A 115 25.81 3.67 14.90
N GLU A 116 24.79 3.47 15.74
CA GLU A 116 24.60 4.22 16.97
C GLU A 116 25.81 4.08 17.89
N VAL A 117 26.29 2.86 18.13
CA VAL A 117 27.49 2.58 18.94
C VAL A 117 28.74 3.27 18.36
N ARG A 118 28.89 3.21 17.03
CA ARG A 118 30.04 3.86 16.36
C ARG A 118 29.98 5.39 16.47
N GLU A 119 28.82 5.98 16.33
CA GLU A 119 28.64 7.43 16.39
C GLU A 119 28.77 7.98 17.81
N THR A 120 28.19 7.29 18.80
CA THR A 120 28.15 7.76 20.19
C THR A 120 29.38 7.38 21.00
N GLU A 121 29.90 6.15 20.82
CA GLU A 121 30.95 5.59 21.67
C GLU A 121 32.28 5.37 20.93
N LYS A 122 32.29 5.47 19.58
CA LYS A 122 33.46 5.21 18.73
C LYS A 122 33.97 3.75 18.84
N LEU A 123 33.07 2.83 19.19
CA LEU A 123 33.34 1.40 19.32
C LEU A 123 32.68 0.63 18.15
N THR A 124 33.20 -0.57 17.90
CA THR A 124 32.61 -1.59 17.04
C THR A 124 31.95 -2.67 17.90
N ARG A 125 31.11 -3.50 17.28
CA ARG A 125 30.52 -4.67 17.97
C ARG A 125 31.59 -5.62 18.51
N ARG A 126 32.73 -5.73 17.81
CA ARG A 126 33.84 -6.60 18.23
C ARG A 126 34.55 -6.07 19.47
N ASP A 127 34.63 -4.76 19.64
CA ASP A 127 35.21 -4.13 20.84
C ASP A 127 34.32 -4.36 22.08
N LEU A 128 32.99 -4.42 21.88
CA LEU A 128 32.00 -4.69 22.93
C LEU A 128 31.91 -6.17 23.30
N GLY A 129 32.14 -7.07 22.37
CA GLY A 129 31.81 -8.49 22.50
C GLY A 129 30.31 -8.78 22.30
N ARG A 130 29.98 -10.07 22.02
CA ARG A 130 28.63 -10.49 21.64
C ARG A 130 27.56 -10.15 22.68
N ASP A 131 27.82 -10.50 23.94
CA ASP A 131 26.81 -10.36 25.01
C ASP A 131 26.45 -8.90 25.28
N GLU A 132 27.45 -8.03 25.37
CA GLU A 132 27.22 -6.61 25.63
C GLU A 132 26.57 -5.92 24.42
N PHE A 133 26.95 -6.29 23.22
CA PHE A 133 26.30 -5.79 22.01
C PHE A 133 24.82 -6.22 21.93
N LEU A 134 24.52 -7.49 22.20
CA LEU A 134 23.12 -7.99 22.19
C LEU A 134 22.24 -7.30 23.23
N LYS A 135 22.75 -6.99 24.44
CA LYS A 135 21.99 -6.19 25.42
C LYS A 135 21.54 -4.84 24.86
N ARG A 136 22.39 -4.19 24.07
CA ARG A 136 22.05 -2.90 23.42
C ARG A 136 21.02 -3.09 22.34
N VAL A 137 21.11 -4.16 21.56
CA VAL A 137 20.11 -4.48 20.52
C VAL A 137 18.74 -4.77 21.17
N TRP A 138 18.69 -5.50 22.27
CA TRP A 138 17.45 -5.71 23.02
C TRP A 138 16.86 -4.41 23.55
N ALA A 139 17.66 -3.54 24.16
CA ALA A 139 17.19 -2.22 24.60
C ALA A 139 16.68 -1.34 23.46
N PHE A 140 17.35 -1.39 22.31
CA PHE A 140 16.91 -0.71 21.09
C PHE A 140 15.56 -1.27 20.59
N LYS A 141 15.40 -2.60 20.54
CA LYS A 141 14.15 -3.30 20.18
C LYS A 141 13.00 -2.90 21.09
N ASP A 142 13.19 -2.92 22.41
CA ASP A 142 12.15 -2.58 23.38
C ASP A 142 11.65 -1.14 23.14
N LYS A 143 12.57 -0.19 23.02
CA LYS A 143 12.24 1.21 22.76
C LYS A 143 11.45 1.39 21.45
N HIS A 144 11.89 0.78 20.36
CA HIS A 144 11.28 1.01 19.05
C HIS A 144 10.04 0.14 18.80
N GLY A 145 9.96 -1.06 19.40
CA GLY A 145 8.77 -1.90 19.38
C GLY A 145 7.59 -1.20 20.03
N ASP A 146 7.78 -0.62 21.22
CA ASP A 146 6.73 0.13 21.93
C ASP A 146 6.23 1.34 21.12
N ILE A 147 7.14 2.06 20.45
CA ILE A 147 6.76 3.17 19.57
C ILE A 147 5.85 2.69 18.44
N ILE A 148 6.22 1.60 17.76
CA ILE A 148 5.45 1.04 16.63
C ILE A 148 4.05 0.62 17.08
N ILE A 149 3.96 -0.12 18.20
CA ILE A 149 2.67 -0.56 18.74
C ILE A 149 1.79 0.63 19.11
N ASN A 150 2.35 1.65 19.76
CA ASN A 150 1.63 2.87 20.09
C ASN A 150 1.16 3.64 18.84
N GLN A 151 1.96 3.67 17.77
CA GLN A 151 1.53 4.28 16.50
C GLN A 151 0.35 3.55 15.87
N LEU A 152 0.35 2.21 15.90
CA LEU A 152 -0.78 1.41 15.42
C LEU A 152 -2.05 1.64 16.26
N LYS A 153 -1.91 1.72 17.58
CA LYS A 153 -3.02 2.04 18.49
C LYS A 153 -3.57 3.44 18.22
N ARG A 154 -2.72 4.45 18.06
CA ARG A 154 -3.13 5.81 17.70
C ARG A 154 -3.81 5.89 16.33
N LEU A 155 -3.41 5.05 15.37
CA LEU A 155 -4.09 4.93 14.08
C LEU A 155 -5.50 4.32 14.18
N GLY A 156 -5.85 3.74 15.33
CA GLY A 156 -7.13 3.08 15.56
C GLY A 156 -7.17 1.61 15.13
N CYS A 157 -6.02 0.95 14.97
CA CYS A 157 -5.97 -0.46 14.57
C CYS A 157 -6.64 -1.37 15.61
N SER A 158 -7.59 -2.18 15.16
CA SER A 158 -8.40 -3.07 15.99
C SER A 158 -7.80 -4.49 16.12
N CYS A 159 -6.48 -4.55 16.35
CA CYS A 159 -5.76 -5.81 16.55
C CYS A 159 -6.09 -6.44 17.91
N ASP A 160 -6.05 -7.77 17.97
CA ASP A 160 -6.10 -8.51 19.25
C ASP A 160 -4.77 -8.39 20.00
N TRP A 161 -4.62 -7.30 20.76
CA TRP A 161 -3.39 -6.99 21.49
C TRP A 161 -3.05 -8.00 22.60
N SER A 162 -4.01 -8.81 23.02
CA SER A 162 -3.76 -9.88 23.99
C SER A 162 -2.89 -11.01 23.42
N ARG A 163 -2.80 -11.09 22.08
CA ARG A 163 -2.02 -12.08 21.33
C ARG A 163 -0.84 -11.47 20.57
N GLU A 164 -0.34 -10.31 21.00
CA GLU A 164 0.84 -9.70 20.38
C GLU A 164 2.04 -10.67 20.40
N ARG A 165 2.72 -10.80 19.25
CA ARG A 165 3.87 -11.68 19.08
C ARG A 165 5.10 -10.91 18.60
N PHE A 166 6.26 -11.46 18.92
CA PHE A 166 7.55 -10.99 18.40
C PHE A 166 8.31 -12.17 17.81
N THR A 167 8.89 -12.00 16.61
CA THR A 167 9.55 -13.10 15.89
C THR A 167 10.74 -13.71 16.64
N MET A 168 11.21 -13.12 17.77
CA MET A 168 12.22 -13.68 18.69
C MET A 168 11.70 -13.89 20.11
N ASP A 169 10.38 -13.98 20.35
CA ASP A 169 9.88 -14.45 21.63
C ASP A 169 10.24 -15.92 21.86
N ALA A 170 10.19 -16.36 23.10
CA ALA A 170 10.68 -17.69 23.48
C ALA A 170 9.97 -18.84 22.76
N GLU A 171 8.64 -18.76 22.62
CA GLU A 171 7.86 -19.81 21.97
C GLU A 171 8.03 -19.80 20.45
N TYR A 172 8.12 -18.60 19.85
CA TYR A 172 8.37 -18.45 18.42
C TYR A 172 9.78 -18.93 18.05
N THR A 173 10.77 -18.67 18.90
CA THR A 173 12.16 -19.18 18.73
C THR A 173 12.22 -20.70 18.73
N LYS A 174 11.37 -21.37 19.53
CA LYS A 174 11.26 -22.84 19.50
C LYS A 174 10.73 -23.33 18.14
N TRP A 175 9.73 -22.66 17.57
CA TRP A 175 9.23 -22.97 16.24
C TRP A 175 10.33 -22.87 15.19
N VAL A 176 11.06 -21.77 15.16
CA VAL A 176 12.13 -21.54 14.19
C VAL A 176 13.21 -22.62 14.29
N SER A 177 13.64 -22.95 15.51
CA SER A 177 14.61 -24.03 15.75
C SER A 177 14.06 -25.40 15.37
N HIS A 178 12.79 -25.69 15.69
CA HIS A 178 12.13 -26.94 15.33
C HIS A 178 12.08 -27.15 13.81
N VAL A 179 11.68 -26.12 13.07
CA VAL A 179 11.62 -26.14 11.60
C VAL A 179 12.99 -26.38 10.98
N PHE A 180 14.03 -25.75 11.49
CA PHE A 180 15.41 -26.03 11.06
C PHE A 180 15.79 -27.49 11.26
N VAL A 181 15.54 -28.04 12.45
CA VAL A 181 15.87 -29.42 12.79
C VAL A 181 15.12 -30.43 11.92
N GLU A 182 13.82 -30.22 11.67
CA GLU A 182 13.03 -31.11 10.82
C GLU A 182 13.48 -31.09 9.37
N LEU A 183 13.67 -29.90 8.80
CA LEU A 183 14.13 -29.77 7.40
C LEU A 183 15.57 -30.30 7.23
N PHE A 184 16.41 -30.19 8.27
CA PHE A 184 17.73 -30.79 8.25
C PHE A 184 17.65 -32.34 8.25
N LYS A 185 16.83 -32.94 9.09
CA LYS A 185 16.61 -34.42 9.10
C LYS A 185 16.08 -34.92 7.77
N GLU A 186 15.33 -34.12 7.03
CA GLU A 186 14.83 -34.48 5.69
C GLU A 186 15.90 -34.31 4.58
N GLY A 187 17.07 -33.75 4.91
CA GLY A 187 18.11 -33.46 3.95
C GLY A 187 17.80 -32.26 3.03
N LEU A 188 16.82 -31.43 3.42
CA LEU A 188 16.49 -30.19 2.72
C LEU A 188 17.38 -29.05 3.16
N ILE A 189 17.83 -29.02 4.42
CA ILE A 189 18.86 -28.10 4.90
C ILE A 189 20.22 -28.83 4.83
N TYR A 190 21.18 -28.13 4.24
CA TYR A 190 22.57 -28.62 4.14
C TYR A 190 23.56 -27.47 4.29
N ARG A 191 24.80 -27.77 4.61
CA ARG A 191 25.92 -26.83 4.64
C ARG A 191 26.87 -27.12 3.47
N GLY A 192 27.16 -26.09 2.67
CA GLY A 192 27.99 -26.26 1.49
C GLY A 192 28.78 -25.01 1.11
N LYS A 193 29.84 -25.22 0.36
CA LYS A 193 30.71 -24.16 -0.19
C LYS A 193 30.18 -23.72 -1.53
N ARG A 194 29.63 -22.51 -1.61
CA ARG A 194 29.04 -21.94 -2.83
C ARG A 194 29.40 -20.45 -2.97
N ILE A 195 29.28 -19.93 -4.17
CA ILE A 195 29.29 -18.48 -4.40
C ILE A 195 27.99 -17.89 -3.83
N VAL A 196 28.14 -16.88 -2.96
CA VAL A 196 27.04 -16.10 -2.39
C VAL A 196 27.23 -14.63 -2.66
N ASN A 197 26.16 -13.88 -2.62
CA ASN A 197 26.23 -12.42 -2.59
C ASN A 197 26.74 -12.01 -1.20
N TRP A 198 27.85 -11.29 -1.16
CA TRP A 198 28.49 -10.90 0.10
C TRP A 198 28.52 -9.38 0.27
N CYS A 199 28.08 -8.89 1.42
CA CYS A 199 28.20 -7.49 1.76
C CYS A 199 29.52 -7.21 2.49
N PRO A 200 30.48 -6.48 1.91
CA PRO A 200 31.78 -6.26 2.55
C PRO A 200 31.75 -5.29 3.74
N VAL A 201 30.66 -4.52 3.90
CA VAL A 201 30.47 -3.60 5.04
C VAL A 201 29.78 -4.29 6.21
N SER A 202 28.70 -5.04 5.95
CA SER A 202 28.00 -5.79 6.98
C SER A 202 28.69 -7.11 7.34
N LEU A 203 29.65 -7.54 6.52
CA LEU A 203 30.44 -8.78 6.65
C LEU A 203 29.54 -10.03 6.76
N THR A 204 28.56 -10.12 5.88
CA THR A 204 27.57 -11.22 5.86
C THR A 204 27.11 -11.55 4.46
N ALA A 205 26.69 -12.80 4.26
CA ALA A 205 25.98 -13.24 3.07
C ALA A 205 24.62 -12.55 2.97
N LEU A 206 24.16 -12.38 1.73
CA LEU A 206 22.83 -11.85 1.36
C LEU A 206 22.14 -12.89 0.46
N SER A 207 20.82 -12.94 0.52
CA SER A 207 20.03 -13.63 -0.49
C SER A 207 19.98 -12.85 -1.80
N ASP A 208 19.57 -13.48 -2.90
CA ASP A 208 19.50 -12.83 -4.20
C ASP A 208 18.50 -11.65 -4.18
N GLU A 209 17.41 -11.77 -3.41
CA GLU A 209 16.38 -10.75 -3.24
C GLU A 209 16.88 -9.52 -2.45
N GLU A 210 17.89 -9.66 -1.58
CA GLU A 210 18.51 -8.56 -0.82
C GLU A 210 19.50 -7.74 -1.67
N VAL A 211 19.66 -8.08 -2.96
CA VAL A 211 20.56 -7.41 -3.90
C VAL A 211 19.78 -6.54 -4.87
N VAL A 212 20.02 -5.25 -4.85
CA VAL A 212 19.40 -4.29 -5.77
C VAL A 212 20.31 -4.05 -6.97
N MET A 213 19.89 -4.49 -8.15
CA MET A 213 20.62 -4.23 -9.39
C MET A 213 20.50 -2.77 -9.79
N THR A 214 21.63 -2.07 -9.83
CA THR A 214 21.68 -0.62 -10.06
C THR A 214 22.55 -0.31 -11.28
N PRO A 215 22.04 0.44 -12.27
CA PRO A 215 22.86 0.88 -13.40
C PRO A 215 24.04 1.73 -12.92
N GLN A 216 25.24 1.37 -13.37
CA GLN A 216 26.49 2.06 -13.02
C GLN A 216 27.29 2.37 -14.26
N ARG A 217 27.93 3.54 -14.27
CA ARG A 217 28.98 3.87 -15.24
C ARG A 217 30.27 3.26 -14.78
N SER A 218 30.71 2.24 -15.49
CA SER A 218 31.90 1.45 -15.24
C SER A 218 32.92 1.64 -16.40
N LYS A 219 34.02 0.90 -16.33
CA LYS A 219 35.01 0.83 -17.41
C LYS A 219 35.20 -0.61 -17.82
N LEU A 220 35.28 -0.86 -19.11
CA LEU A 220 35.65 -2.15 -19.67
C LEU A 220 37.12 -2.07 -20.10
N TYR A 221 37.96 -2.92 -19.54
CA TYR A 221 39.37 -2.98 -19.75
C TYR A 221 39.67 -4.10 -20.75
N PHE A 222 40.31 -3.79 -21.86
CA PHE A 222 40.77 -4.75 -22.87
C PHE A 222 42.25 -5.01 -22.65
N MET A 223 42.60 -6.29 -22.49
CA MET A 223 43.97 -6.71 -22.20
C MET A 223 44.35 -7.97 -23.00
N LYS A 224 45.64 -8.31 -23.04
CA LYS A 224 46.13 -9.46 -23.77
C LYS A 224 46.94 -10.38 -22.88
N TYR A 225 46.72 -11.69 -23.06
CA TYR A 225 47.42 -12.77 -22.38
C TYR A 225 48.30 -13.50 -23.40
N GLU A 226 49.60 -13.60 -23.13
CA GLU A 226 50.58 -14.22 -24.04
C GLU A 226 50.44 -15.75 -24.04
N LEU A 227 50.53 -16.38 -25.22
CA LEU A 227 50.55 -17.83 -25.34
C LEU A 227 51.85 -18.42 -24.82
N THR A 228 51.76 -19.51 -24.03
CA THR A 228 52.94 -20.13 -23.41
C THR A 228 53.88 -20.81 -24.43
N ASP A 229 53.34 -21.27 -25.54
CA ASP A 229 54.03 -22.03 -26.61
C ASP A 229 54.28 -21.21 -27.87
N ALA A 230 53.90 -19.93 -27.91
CA ALA A 230 54.07 -19.04 -29.03
C ALA A 230 54.37 -17.60 -28.53
N PRO A 231 55.62 -17.30 -28.11
CA PRO A 231 56.01 -15.98 -27.64
C PRO A 231 55.69 -14.90 -28.67
N GLY A 232 55.07 -13.82 -28.25
CA GLY A 232 54.61 -12.72 -29.09
C GLY A 232 53.20 -12.91 -29.69
N GLU A 233 52.57 -14.08 -29.54
CA GLU A 233 51.15 -14.26 -29.82
C GLU A 233 50.29 -14.11 -28.54
N PHE A 234 49.16 -13.46 -28.70
CA PHE A 234 48.30 -13.06 -27.55
C PHE A 234 46.85 -13.45 -27.80
N LEU A 235 46.20 -13.79 -26.72
CA LEU A 235 44.74 -13.89 -26.64
C LEU A 235 44.17 -12.62 -25.96
N GLU A 236 43.26 -11.92 -26.65
CA GLU A 236 42.67 -10.70 -26.12
C GLU A 236 41.45 -11.03 -25.27
N ILE A 237 41.38 -10.42 -24.10
CA ILE A 237 40.24 -10.56 -23.16
C ILE A 237 39.75 -9.20 -22.69
N SER A 238 38.52 -9.13 -22.19
CA SER A 238 37.96 -7.93 -21.62
C SER A 238 37.31 -8.19 -20.27
N THR A 239 37.41 -7.23 -19.33
CA THR A 239 36.79 -7.34 -18.00
C THR A 239 36.46 -5.96 -17.44
N THR A 240 35.42 -5.89 -16.61
CA THR A 240 35.14 -4.71 -15.78
C THR A 240 35.88 -4.74 -14.45
N ARG A 241 36.50 -5.89 -14.10
CA ARG A 241 37.09 -6.17 -12.78
C ARG A 241 38.56 -6.62 -12.87
N PRO A 242 39.50 -5.79 -13.34
CA PRO A 242 40.93 -6.19 -13.45
C PRO A 242 41.57 -6.48 -12.09
N GLU A 243 41.01 -6.04 -10.97
CA GLU A 243 41.48 -6.35 -9.61
C GLU A 243 41.40 -7.84 -9.25
N THR A 244 40.50 -8.62 -9.93
CA THR A 244 40.35 -10.05 -9.65
C THR A 244 41.30 -10.93 -10.51
N LEU A 245 42.02 -10.32 -11.42
CA LEU A 245 42.93 -11.01 -12.35
C LEU A 245 43.93 -11.96 -11.67
N MET A 246 44.33 -11.63 -10.44
CA MET A 246 45.26 -12.46 -9.64
C MET A 246 44.66 -13.85 -9.31
N GLY A 247 43.34 -14.00 -9.40
CA GLY A 247 42.62 -15.25 -9.21
C GLY A 247 42.21 -15.97 -10.50
N ASP A 248 42.66 -15.51 -11.67
CA ASP A 248 42.33 -16.16 -12.94
C ASP A 248 42.98 -17.53 -13.05
N VAL A 249 42.20 -18.54 -13.36
CA VAL A 249 42.63 -19.96 -13.45
C VAL A 249 42.45 -20.55 -14.84
N ALA A 250 41.72 -19.89 -15.73
CA ALA A 250 41.57 -20.28 -17.13
C ALA A 250 41.11 -19.09 -17.99
N VAL A 251 41.16 -19.25 -19.30
CA VAL A 251 40.41 -18.43 -20.26
C VAL A 251 39.45 -19.36 -21.00
N ALA A 252 38.15 -19.02 -21.00
CA ALA A 252 37.15 -19.78 -21.72
C ALA A 252 36.77 -19.12 -23.04
N VAL A 253 36.51 -19.92 -24.07
CA VAL A 253 36.05 -19.48 -25.39
C VAL A 253 34.89 -20.36 -25.85
N ASN A 254 33.99 -19.82 -26.66
CA ASN A 254 32.89 -20.60 -27.18
C ASN A 254 33.40 -21.61 -28.23
N PRO A 255 33.07 -22.91 -28.13
CA PRO A 255 33.56 -23.92 -29.07
C PRO A 255 33.05 -23.71 -30.51
N LYS A 256 32.01 -22.91 -30.70
CA LYS A 256 31.46 -22.56 -32.01
C LYS A 256 32.11 -21.33 -32.63
N ASP A 257 32.99 -20.62 -31.89
CA ASP A 257 33.64 -19.43 -32.38
C ASP A 257 34.91 -19.80 -33.17
N PRO A 258 34.94 -19.61 -34.50
CA PRO A 258 36.05 -20.00 -35.35
C PRO A 258 37.34 -19.18 -35.06
N ARG A 259 37.22 -18.00 -34.43
CA ARG A 259 38.34 -17.14 -34.07
C ARG A 259 39.27 -17.83 -33.07
N PHE A 260 38.67 -18.63 -32.16
CA PHE A 260 39.37 -19.17 -31.00
C PHE A 260 39.58 -20.68 -31.03
N ALA A 261 38.99 -21.41 -31.97
CA ALA A 261 39.11 -22.88 -32.09
C ALA A 261 40.56 -23.39 -32.00
N LYS A 262 41.53 -22.65 -32.59
CA LYS A 262 42.96 -23.00 -32.57
C LYS A 262 43.65 -22.87 -31.23
N TYR A 263 43.02 -22.17 -30.27
CA TYR A 263 43.59 -21.92 -28.93
C TYR A 263 43.13 -22.91 -27.88
N VAL A 264 42.00 -23.61 -28.09
CA VAL A 264 41.45 -24.58 -27.13
C VAL A 264 42.47 -25.69 -26.86
N GLY A 265 42.73 -25.96 -25.57
CA GLY A 265 43.69 -26.93 -25.09
C GLY A 265 45.13 -26.41 -25.02
N ARG A 266 45.41 -25.16 -25.47
CA ARG A 266 46.67 -24.47 -25.24
C ARG A 266 46.64 -23.74 -23.88
N SER A 267 47.72 -23.05 -23.53
CA SER A 267 47.81 -22.26 -22.30
C SER A 267 48.25 -20.81 -22.59
N VAL A 268 47.82 -19.89 -21.75
CA VAL A 268 48.26 -18.50 -21.76
C VAL A 268 48.86 -18.14 -20.42
N PHE A 269 49.69 -17.09 -20.37
CA PHE A 269 50.23 -16.55 -19.14
C PHE A 269 49.22 -15.55 -18.53
N ARG A 270 48.76 -15.78 -17.33
CA ARG A 270 48.19 -14.77 -16.45
C ARG A 270 49.26 -13.71 -16.16
N PRO A 271 48.97 -12.42 -16.35
CA PRO A 271 49.96 -11.35 -16.23
C PRO A 271 50.65 -11.27 -14.87
N PHE A 272 49.86 -11.32 -13.79
CA PHE A 272 50.36 -11.28 -12.41
C PHE A 272 49.35 -11.89 -11.38
N PRO A 273 49.81 -12.66 -10.40
CA PRO A 273 51.13 -13.31 -10.39
C PRO A 273 51.29 -14.16 -11.65
N HIS A 274 52.52 -14.14 -12.23
CA HIS A 274 52.77 -14.81 -13.50
C HIS A 274 52.58 -16.33 -13.38
N ALA A 275 51.61 -16.88 -14.11
CA ALA A 275 51.30 -18.32 -14.10
C ALA A 275 50.70 -18.74 -15.43
N ALA A 276 50.95 -20.00 -15.84
CA ALA A 276 50.34 -20.60 -17.00
C ALA A 276 48.95 -21.11 -16.65
N ILE A 277 47.92 -20.70 -17.40
CA ILE A 277 46.54 -21.08 -17.25
C ILE A 277 45.96 -21.62 -18.57
N PRO A 278 45.09 -22.66 -18.56
CA PRO A 278 44.58 -23.29 -19.77
C PRO A 278 43.53 -22.40 -20.48
N VAL A 279 43.46 -22.61 -21.82
CA VAL A 279 42.36 -22.14 -22.64
C VAL A 279 41.35 -23.30 -22.80
N ILE A 280 40.14 -23.10 -22.29
CA ILE A 280 39.07 -24.11 -22.28
C ILE A 280 37.92 -23.72 -23.22
N ALA A 281 37.13 -24.72 -23.65
CA ALA A 281 35.91 -24.49 -24.45
C ALA A 281 34.68 -24.59 -23.59
N ASP A 282 33.81 -23.55 -23.59
CA ASP A 282 32.52 -23.56 -22.88
C ASP A 282 31.45 -22.79 -23.65
N ASP A 283 30.27 -23.43 -23.83
CA ASP A 283 29.14 -22.84 -24.55
C ASP A 283 28.52 -21.62 -23.82
N HIS A 284 28.86 -21.40 -22.56
CA HIS A 284 28.39 -20.24 -21.78
C HIS A 284 28.98 -18.91 -22.27
N VAL A 285 30.13 -18.96 -22.96
CA VAL A 285 30.80 -17.73 -23.42
C VAL A 285 30.03 -17.09 -24.56
N ASP A 286 29.65 -15.82 -24.39
CA ASP A 286 29.05 -15.01 -25.44
C ASP A 286 30.10 -14.59 -26.48
N MET A 287 29.92 -15.00 -27.72
CA MET A 287 30.85 -14.71 -28.84
C MET A 287 30.89 -13.25 -29.24
N GLU A 288 29.85 -12.48 -28.94
CA GLU A 288 29.72 -11.08 -29.36
C GLU A 288 30.05 -10.08 -28.21
N PHE A 289 30.09 -10.56 -26.96
CA PHE A 289 30.45 -9.70 -25.83
C PHE A 289 31.95 -9.51 -25.69
N GLY A 290 32.40 -8.26 -25.61
CA GLY A 290 33.81 -7.90 -25.42
C GLY A 290 34.69 -8.41 -26.53
N THR A 291 35.60 -9.34 -26.25
CA THR A 291 36.49 -9.99 -27.23
C THR A 291 35.94 -11.35 -27.68
N GLY A 292 34.94 -11.91 -27.00
CA GLY A 292 34.51 -13.30 -27.19
C GLY A 292 35.37 -14.33 -26.45
N ALA A 293 36.32 -13.88 -25.64
CA ALA A 293 37.14 -14.70 -24.75
C ALA A 293 36.97 -14.21 -23.31
N LEU A 294 36.60 -15.11 -22.41
CA LEU A 294 36.25 -14.84 -21.02
C LEU A 294 37.33 -15.35 -20.07
N LYS A 295 37.89 -14.47 -19.22
CA LYS A 295 38.74 -14.92 -18.10
C LYS A 295 37.90 -15.63 -17.06
N ILE A 296 38.38 -16.68 -16.46
CA ILE A 296 37.65 -17.46 -15.47
C ILE A 296 38.29 -17.28 -14.10
N THR A 297 37.50 -16.68 -13.19
CA THR A 297 37.86 -16.41 -11.78
C THR A 297 36.79 -16.98 -10.85
N PRO A 298 36.81 -18.28 -10.59
CA PRO A 298 35.70 -19.01 -9.93
C PRO A 298 35.34 -18.49 -8.53
N ALA A 299 36.24 -17.84 -7.82
CA ALA A 299 35.99 -17.31 -6.48
C ALA A 299 35.17 -16.00 -6.47
N HIS A 300 35.06 -15.26 -7.62
CA HIS A 300 34.62 -13.89 -7.67
C HIS A 300 33.55 -13.59 -8.72
N ASP A 301 33.04 -14.62 -9.39
CA ASP A 301 31.93 -14.52 -10.33
C ASP A 301 31.12 -15.80 -10.33
N LYS A 302 29.78 -15.69 -10.36
CA LYS A 302 28.87 -16.85 -10.26
C LYS A 302 28.96 -17.75 -11.51
N ALA A 303 29.03 -17.16 -12.70
CA ALA A 303 29.16 -17.90 -13.95
C ALA A 303 30.51 -18.55 -14.05
N ASP A 304 31.59 -17.84 -13.69
CA ASP A 304 32.96 -18.38 -13.64
C ASP A 304 33.08 -19.56 -12.66
N PHE A 305 32.33 -19.51 -11.53
CA PHE A 305 32.27 -20.62 -10.57
C PHE A 305 31.66 -21.87 -11.20
N GLU A 306 30.54 -21.74 -11.90
CA GLU A 306 29.83 -22.84 -12.56
C GLU A 306 30.72 -23.49 -13.64
N ILE A 307 31.39 -22.65 -14.45
CA ILE A 307 32.38 -23.10 -15.44
C ILE A 307 33.58 -23.78 -14.73
N GLY A 308 34.07 -23.19 -13.64
CA GLY A 308 35.18 -23.74 -12.84
C GLY A 308 34.83 -25.13 -12.28
N MET A 309 33.65 -25.32 -11.72
CA MET A 309 33.19 -26.62 -11.23
C MET A 309 33.02 -27.65 -12.36
N LYS A 310 32.46 -27.26 -13.50
CA LYS A 310 32.28 -28.09 -14.69
C LYS A 310 33.59 -28.61 -15.24
N HIS A 311 34.62 -27.78 -15.22
CA HIS A 311 35.97 -28.10 -15.78
C HIS A 311 37.00 -28.52 -14.72
N GLY A 312 36.61 -28.60 -13.43
CA GLY A 312 37.51 -29.01 -12.33
C GLY A 312 38.67 -28.04 -12.10
N LEU A 313 38.41 -26.72 -12.28
CA LEU A 313 39.43 -25.69 -12.13
C LEU A 313 39.68 -25.37 -10.65
N GLU A 314 40.90 -24.90 -10.35
CA GLU A 314 41.24 -24.40 -9.03
C GLU A 314 40.40 -23.16 -8.67
N ILE A 315 40.19 -22.97 -7.38
CA ILE A 315 39.47 -21.80 -6.86
C ILE A 315 40.41 -20.95 -6.02
N ILE A 316 40.77 -19.76 -6.53
CA ILE A 316 41.73 -18.85 -5.88
C ILE A 316 40.94 -17.63 -5.37
N ASP A 317 40.73 -17.55 -4.03
CA ASP A 317 40.09 -16.40 -3.40
C ASP A 317 41.08 -15.27 -3.16
N VAL A 318 40.96 -14.16 -3.89
CA VAL A 318 41.83 -13.00 -3.81
C VAL A 318 41.26 -11.81 -3.06
N LEU A 319 40.10 -12.00 -2.37
CA LEU A 319 39.46 -10.96 -1.59
C LEU A 319 39.22 -11.41 -0.14
N THR A 320 39.59 -10.56 0.81
CA THR A 320 39.16 -10.69 2.20
C THR A 320 37.64 -10.42 2.37
N PRO A 321 37.01 -10.80 3.49
CA PRO A 321 35.60 -10.52 3.74
C PRO A 321 35.21 -9.03 3.64
N ASP A 322 36.11 -8.12 3.93
CA ASP A 322 35.92 -6.66 3.83
C ASP A 322 36.38 -6.10 2.46
N ALA A 323 36.52 -7.01 1.45
CA ALA A 323 36.86 -6.71 0.07
C ALA A 323 38.22 -5.99 -0.15
N HIS A 324 39.20 -6.30 0.67
CA HIS A 324 40.58 -5.97 0.40
C HIS A 324 41.30 -7.12 -0.33
N ILE A 325 42.30 -6.82 -1.12
CA ILE A 325 43.06 -7.83 -1.85
C ILE A 325 43.83 -8.74 -0.89
N HIS A 326 43.70 -10.04 -1.08
CA HIS A 326 44.46 -11.08 -0.41
C HIS A 326 45.34 -11.82 -1.42
N CYS A 327 46.51 -11.30 -1.68
CA CYS A 327 47.50 -11.90 -2.56
C CYS A 327 48.93 -11.64 -2.00
N PRO A 328 49.40 -12.48 -1.04
CA PRO A 328 50.70 -12.30 -0.41
C PRO A 328 51.89 -12.32 -1.42
N GLU A 329 51.70 -13.01 -2.55
CA GLU A 329 52.68 -13.08 -3.64
C GLU A 329 52.87 -11.76 -4.39
N MET A 330 51.92 -10.83 -4.22
CA MET A 330 51.91 -9.51 -4.82
C MET A 330 51.80 -8.42 -3.75
N PRO A 331 52.91 -8.10 -3.03
CA PRO A 331 52.89 -7.16 -1.91
C PRO A 331 52.32 -5.78 -2.24
N GLU A 332 52.48 -5.33 -3.49
CA GLU A 332 51.95 -4.04 -3.98
C GLU A 332 50.42 -4.00 -4.11
N PHE A 333 49.76 -5.15 -4.05
CA PHE A 333 48.28 -5.25 -4.09
C PHE A 333 47.72 -5.69 -2.75
N HIS A 334 48.49 -6.52 -2.02
CA HIS A 334 48.02 -7.11 -0.77
C HIS A 334 47.55 -6.05 0.24
N GLY A 335 46.34 -6.18 0.77
CA GLY A 335 45.75 -5.25 1.70
C GLY A 335 45.14 -3.98 1.08
N LEU A 336 45.17 -3.79 -0.25
CA LEU A 336 44.51 -2.68 -0.89
C LEU A 336 42.98 -2.91 -0.98
N ASP A 337 42.18 -1.84 -0.78
CA ASP A 337 40.78 -1.83 -1.14
C ASP A 337 40.59 -2.19 -2.63
N ARG A 338 39.55 -2.98 -2.93
CA ARG A 338 39.20 -3.48 -4.28
C ARG A 338 39.19 -2.41 -5.37
N PHE A 339 38.68 -1.22 -5.10
CA PHE A 339 38.60 -0.13 -6.09
C PHE A 339 39.93 0.58 -6.26
N VAL A 340 40.77 0.63 -5.23
CA VAL A 340 42.16 1.09 -5.33
C VAL A 340 42.96 0.09 -6.12
N ALA A 341 42.79 -1.21 -5.83
CA ALA A 341 43.45 -2.29 -6.55
C ALA A 341 43.08 -2.35 -8.04
N ARG A 342 41.79 -2.07 -8.38
CA ARG A 342 41.33 -1.98 -9.78
C ARG A 342 42.13 -0.97 -10.59
N LYS A 343 42.31 0.23 -10.02
CA LYS A 343 43.11 1.29 -10.67
C LYS A 343 44.57 0.89 -10.78
N ARG A 344 45.12 0.25 -9.75
CA ARG A 344 46.49 -0.21 -9.71
C ARG A 344 46.72 -1.34 -10.72
N ALA A 345 45.80 -2.29 -10.86
CA ALA A 345 45.87 -3.38 -11.84
C ALA A 345 45.88 -2.84 -13.29
N ALA A 346 45.04 -1.88 -13.60
CA ALA A 346 45.02 -1.22 -14.90
C ALA A 346 46.37 -0.53 -15.20
N ALA A 347 46.93 0.23 -14.25
CA ALA A 347 48.20 0.88 -14.40
C ALA A 347 49.37 -0.13 -14.62
N LYS A 348 49.37 -1.24 -13.85
CA LYS A 348 50.38 -2.30 -14.00
C LYS A 348 50.29 -2.99 -15.36
N LEU A 349 49.08 -3.27 -15.86
CA LEU A 349 48.86 -3.81 -17.21
C LEU A 349 49.37 -2.84 -18.29
N GLU A 350 49.21 -1.54 -18.10
CA GLU A 350 49.75 -0.51 -19.01
C GLU A 350 51.26 -0.48 -18.95
N GLU A 351 51.89 -0.49 -17.77
CA GLU A 351 53.36 -0.57 -17.59
C GLU A 351 53.96 -1.81 -18.26
N MET A 352 53.26 -2.93 -18.23
CA MET A 352 53.67 -4.20 -18.88
C MET A 352 53.35 -4.21 -20.39
N GLY A 353 52.69 -3.19 -20.94
CA GLY A 353 52.25 -3.16 -22.34
C GLY A 353 51.20 -4.19 -22.68
N LEU A 354 50.45 -4.64 -21.69
CA LEU A 354 49.37 -5.66 -21.81
C LEU A 354 47.98 -5.04 -21.82
N LEU A 355 47.79 -3.76 -21.46
CA LEU A 355 46.54 -3.03 -21.60
C LEU A 355 46.41 -2.51 -23.04
N LEU A 356 45.34 -2.85 -23.72
CA LEU A 356 45.09 -2.45 -25.12
C LEU A 356 44.27 -1.16 -25.18
N LYS A 357 43.16 -1.10 -24.46
CA LYS A 357 42.26 0.06 -24.39
C LYS A 357 41.38 -0.02 -23.17
N VAL A 358 40.80 1.12 -22.82
CA VAL A 358 39.77 1.23 -21.79
C VAL A 358 38.56 1.97 -22.36
N GLU A 359 37.37 1.41 -22.26
CA GLU A 359 36.14 1.99 -22.78
C GLU A 359 35.18 2.28 -21.63
N GLU A 360 34.41 3.37 -21.76
CA GLU A 360 33.27 3.61 -20.84
C GLU A 360 32.21 2.53 -21.10
N TYR A 361 31.68 1.97 -20.02
CA TYR A 361 30.71 0.86 -20.08
C TYR A 361 29.62 1.04 -19.04
N GLU A 362 28.39 0.89 -19.45
CA GLU A 362 27.24 0.89 -18.54
C GLU A 362 26.81 -0.55 -18.25
N ASN A 363 26.78 -0.92 -16.98
CA ASN A 363 26.35 -2.23 -16.52
C ASN A 363 25.55 -2.15 -15.24
N ASN A 364 24.72 -3.15 -15.01
CA ASN A 364 24.00 -3.31 -13.75
C ASN A 364 24.93 -3.96 -12.72
N VAL A 365 25.11 -3.29 -11.59
CA VAL A 365 25.92 -3.77 -10.47
C VAL A 365 24.98 -4.06 -9.29
N GLY A 366 25.15 -5.21 -8.64
CA GLY A 366 24.39 -5.57 -7.44
C GLY A 366 24.84 -4.73 -6.24
N PHE A 367 23.89 -4.13 -5.55
CA PHE A 367 24.11 -3.38 -4.31
C PHE A 367 23.39 -4.04 -3.15
N SER A 368 24.01 -4.07 -1.98
CA SER A 368 23.34 -4.43 -0.75
C SER A 368 22.20 -3.46 -0.46
N GLU A 369 20.98 -3.94 -0.34
CA GLU A 369 19.80 -3.11 -0.07
C GLU A 369 19.93 -2.27 1.22
N ARG A 370 20.63 -2.81 2.24
CA ARG A 370 20.76 -2.17 3.56
C ARG A 370 22.00 -1.32 3.72
N ALA A 371 23.12 -1.73 3.13
CA ALA A 371 24.38 -1.03 3.26
C ALA A 371 24.63 -0.03 2.11
N HIS A 372 23.87 -0.11 1.01
CA HIS A 372 23.99 0.73 -0.19
C HIS A 372 25.40 0.72 -0.79
N VAL A 373 26.09 -0.41 -0.73
CA VAL A 373 27.41 -0.63 -1.30
C VAL A 373 27.37 -1.76 -2.31
N PRO A 374 28.25 -1.76 -3.35
CA PRO A 374 28.38 -2.89 -4.25
C PRO A 374 28.74 -4.16 -3.49
N ILE A 375 28.00 -5.24 -3.75
CA ILE A 375 28.26 -6.57 -3.20
C ILE A 375 29.49 -7.20 -3.87
N GLU A 376 30.00 -8.27 -3.27
CA GLU A 376 31.00 -9.15 -3.87
C GLU A 376 30.42 -10.56 -4.03
N PRO A 377 30.39 -11.12 -5.24
CA PRO A 377 30.29 -12.57 -5.39
C PRO A 377 31.49 -13.21 -4.69
N ARG A 378 31.23 -14.00 -3.68
CA ARG A 378 32.28 -14.58 -2.84
C ARG A 378 31.99 -16.04 -2.52
N ILE A 379 33.01 -16.89 -2.66
CA ILE A 379 32.89 -18.26 -2.21
C ILE A 379 32.87 -18.32 -0.70
N SER A 380 31.85 -18.98 -0.12
CA SER A 380 31.70 -19.09 1.33
C SER A 380 31.00 -20.38 1.71
N MET A 381 31.32 -20.90 2.87
CA MET A 381 30.64 -22.02 3.49
C MET A 381 29.40 -21.50 4.19
N GLN A 382 28.23 -21.86 3.71
CA GLN A 382 26.93 -21.34 4.19
C GLN A 382 25.93 -22.49 4.39
N TRP A 383 24.85 -22.21 5.15
CA TRP A 383 23.70 -23.08 5.25
C TRP A 383 22.67 -22.72 4.16
N PHE A 384 22.19 -23.75 3.48
CA PHE A 384 21.24 -23.62 2.38
C PHE A 384 19.99 -24.47 2.65
N LEU A 385 18.85 -23.98 2.17
CA LEU A 385 17.58 -24.68 2.16
C LEU A 385 17.12 -24.95 0.72
N LYS A 386 16.88 -26.22 0.40
CA LYS A 386 16.07 -26.62 -0.76
C LYS A 386 14.62 -26.43 -0.41
N TYR A 387 13.92 -25.59 -1.17
CA TYR A 387 12.54 -25.27 -0.84
C TYR A 387 11.61 -26.49 -0.82
N PRO A 388 10.79 -26.67 0.25
CA PRO A 388 9.78 -27.72 0.29
C PRO A 388 8.51 -27.30 -0.49
N CYS A 389 7.69 -28.26 -0.90
CA CYS A 389 6.33 -28.05 -1.44
C CYS A 389 6.22 -26.99 -2.55
N VAL A 390 7.24 -26.90 -3.43
CA VAL A 390 7.30 -25.90 -4.51
C VAL A 390 6.14 -26.07 -5.48
N LYS A 391 5.82 -27.34 -5.83
CA LYS A 391 4.76 -27.64 -6.79
C LYS A 391 3.38 -27.30 -6.22
N GLU A 392 3.10 -27.70 -5.00
CA GLU A 392 1.84 -27.42 -4.29
C GLU A 392 1.62 -25.91 -4.15
N ALA A 393 2.67 -25.18 -3.81
CA ALA A 393 2.63 -23.73 -3.68
C ALA A 393 2.40 -23.02 -5.04
N ALA A 394 2.99 -23.51 -6.12
CA ALA A 394 2.75 -22.98 -7.47
C ALA A 394 1.33 -23.28 -7.95
N ASP A 395 0.88 -24.51 -7.76
CA ASP A 395 -0.44 -24.99 -8.18
C ASP A 395 -1.57 -24.23 -7.47
N ALA A 396 -1.46 -23.98 -6.16
CA ALA A 396 -2.48 -23.28 -5.36
C ALA A 396 -2.77 -21.84 -5.88
N VAL A 397 -1.76 -21.16 -6.37
CA VAL A 397 -1.94 -19.82 -6.98
C VAL A 397 -2.44 -19.93 -8.42
N ALA A 398 -1.92 -20.88 -9.19
CA ALA A 398 -2.31 -21.10 -10.59
C ALA A 398 -3.78 -21.53 -10.75
N THR A 399 -4.29 -22.34 -9.80
CA THR A 399 -5.71 -22.80 -9.78
C THR A 399 -6.66 -21.76 -9.18
N GLY A 400 -6.13 -20.72 -8.51
CA GLY A 400 -6.93 -19.71 -7.80
C GLY A 400 -7.43 -20.17 -6.43
N GLU A 401 -6.90 -21.24 -5.88
CA GLU A 401 -7.14 -21.67 -4.50
C GLU A 401 -6.61 -20.62 -3.52
N ILE A 402 -5.47 -20.01 -3.85
CA ILE A 402 -5.01 -18.74 -3.27
C ILE A 402 -5.19 -17.64 -4.31
N GLN A 403 -6.02 -16.64 -4.00
CA GLN A 403 -6.33 -15.55 -4.91
C GLN A 403 -5.40 -14.36 -4.70
N PHE A 404 -4.64 -13.97 -5.72
CA PHE A 404 -3.84 -12.75 -5.71
C PHE A 404 -4.62 -11.56 -6.23
N ARG A 405 -4.63 -10.46 -5.50
CA ARG A 405 -5.32 -9.22 -5.84
C ARG A 405 -4.37 -8.02 -5.84
N PRO A 406 -4.09 -7.39 -6.99
CA PRO A 406 -4.59 -7.75 -8.33
C PRO A 406 -3.92 -9.01 -8.91
N GLU A 407 -4.65 -9.72 -9.75
CA GLU A 407 -4.27 -11.02 -10.36
C GLU A 407 -2.94 -10.98 -11.14
N ARG A 408 -2.55 -9.83 -11.65
CA ARG A 408 -1.27 -9.69 -12.40
C ARG A 408 -0.05 -10.22 -11.65
N TRP A 409 -0.07 -10.18 -10.31
CA TRP A 409 1.03 -10.66 -9.48
C TRP A 409 1.18 -12.18 -9.48
N ALA A 410 0.14 -12.92 -9.87
CA ALA A 410 0.21 -14.37 -10.03
C ALA A 410 1.22 -14.76 -11.14
N LYS A 411 1.31 -13.98 -12.23
CA LYS A 411 2.29 -14.22 -13.30
C LYS A 411 3.73 -14.00 -12.82
N THR A 412 3.95 -12.93 -12.05
CA THR A 412 5.27 -12.64 -11.47
C THR A 412 5.68 -13.74 -10.47
N TYR A 413 4.74 -14.20 -9.65
CA TYR A 413 4.92 -15.31 -8.74
C TYR A 413 5.29 -16.62 -9.48
N ALA A 414 4.54 -17.00 -10.53
CA ALA A 414 4.79 -18.19 -11.31
C ALA A 414 6.19 -18.20 -11.92
N HIS A 415 6.60 -17.09 -12.54
CA HIS A 415 7.94 -16.96 -13.11
C HIS A 415 9.06 -17.15 -12.07
N TRP A 416 8.89 -16.64 -10.87
CA TRP A 416 9.87 -16.83 -9.79
C TRP A 416 9.90 -18.29 -9.32
N MET A 417 8.73 -18.92 -9.16
CA MET A 417 8.62 -20.35 -8.77
C MET A 417 9.28 -21.30 -9.76
N GLU A 418 9.29 -20.97 -11.05
CA GLU A 418 9.97 -21.74 -12.10
C GLU A 418 11.50 -21.64 -12.03
N ASN A 419 12.04 -20.56 -11.44
CA ASN A 419 13.47 -20.26 -11.44
C ASN A 419 14.11 -20.27 -10.05
N LEU A 420 13.50 -20.97 -9.10
CA LEU A 420 13.96 -21.06 -7.72
C LEU A 420 15.39 -21.61 -7.61
N GLN A 421 16.20 -20.92 -6.81
CA GLN A 421 17.52 -21.36 -6.37
C GLN A 421 17.45 -21.75 -4.88
N ASP A 422 18.39 -22.61 -4.42
CA ASP A 422 18.49 -22.93 -3.00
C ASP A 422 18.70 -21.66 -2.16
N TRP A 423 17.96 -21.52 -1.11
CA TRP A 423 17.99 -20.32 -0.26
C TRP A 423 19.17 -20.35 0.72
N CYS A 424 20.09 -19.41 0.64
CA CYS A 424 21.13 -19.21 1.64
C CYS A 424 20.48 -18.64 2.93
N ILE A 425 20.40 -19.50 3.96
CA ILE A 425 19.70 -19.15 5.22
C ILE A 425 20.61 -18.67 6.33
N SER A 426 21.93 -18.74 6.20
CA SER A 426 22.86 -18.29 7.23
C SER A 426 23.31 -16.84 7.06
N ARG A 427 23.47 -16.14 8.20
CA ARG A 427 23.95 -14.77 8.27
C ARG A 427 25.02 -14.66 9.36
N GLN A 428 26.13 -13.98 9.06
CA GLN A 428 27.24 -13.73 9.98
C GLN A 428 26.95 -12.54 10.89
N LEU A 429 25.77 -12.58 11.51
CA LEU A 429 25.27 -11.59 12.45
C LEU A 429 25.29 -12.14 13.88
N TRP A 430 25.08 -11.25 14.85
CA TRP A 430 24.85 -11.64 16.25
C TRP A 430 23.40 -11.55 16.65
N TRP A 431 22.63 -10.63 16.02
CA TRP A 431 21.21 -10.44 16.26
C TRP A 431 20.38 -11.29 15.30
N GLY A 432 19.61 -12.22 15.86
CA GLY A 432 18.75 -13.14 15.14
C GLY A 432 18.70 -14.52 15.81
N HIS A 433 18.00 -15.45 15.19
CA HIS A 433 17.88 -16.84 15.64
C HIS A 433 19.18 -17.59 15.35
N GLN A 434 19.96 -17.88 16.38
CA GLN A 434 21.21 -18.60 16.22
C GLN A 434 20.94 -20.04 15.73
N ILE A 435 21.68 -20.49 14.74
CA ILE A 435 21.55 -21.80 14.12
C ILE A 435 21.67 -22.90 15.18
N PRO A 436 20.72 -23.88 15.26
CA PRO A 436 20.66 -24.89 16.31
C PRO A 436 21.56 -26.10 16.00
N VAL A 437 22.84 -25.82 15.74
CA VAL A 437 23.87 -26.82 15.41
C VAL A 437 25.04 -26.62 16.36
N TRP A 438 25.56 -27.72 16.92
CA TRP A 438 26.72 -27.73 17.81
C TRP A 438 27.79 -28.65 17.23
N TYR A 439 29.03 -28.20 17.27
CA TYR A 439 30.21 -28.90 16.81
C TYR A 439 31.06 -29.30 18.00
N ARG A 440 31.63 -30.49 17.94
CA ARG A 440 32.65 -30.90 18.92
C ARG A 440 33.86 -29.97 18.81
N LYS A 441 34.32 -29.45 19.95
CA LYS A 441 35.46 -28.49 20.01
C LYS A 441 36.75 -29.07 19.43
N ASP A 442 37.00 -30.37 19.73
CA ASP A 442 38.19 -31.08 19.22
C ASP A 442 38.16 -31.38 17.71
N LYS A 443 37.00 -31.28 17.07
CA LYS A 443 36.81 -31.49 15.63
C LYS A 443 36.49 -30.22 14.84
N LEU A 444 36.33 -29.09 15.52
CA LEU A 444 35.83 -27.86 14.94
C LEU A 444 36.55 -27.40 13.67
N ASP A 445 37.90 -27.43 13.69
CA ASP A 445 38.69 -26.97 12.56
C ASP A 445 38.53 -27.88 11.32
N ALA A 446 38.46 -29.18 11.52
CA ALA A 446 38.22 -30.14 10.46
C ALA A 446 36.81 -30.00 9.86
N LEU A 447 35.79 -29.84 10.73
CA LEU A 447 34.40 -29.64 10.32
C LEU A 447 34.19 -28.29 9.60
N LYS A 448 34.88 -27.24 10.02
CA LYS A 448 34.84 -25.93 9.34
C LYS A 448 35.55 -25.98 7.97
N ALA A 449 36.58 -26.81 7.81
CA ALA A 449 37.31 -27.00 6.56
C ALA A 449 36.62 -27.95 5.56
N ALA A 450 35.63 -28.72 5.99
CA ALA A 450 34.91 -29.64 5.14
C ALA A 450 34.14 -28.88 4.03
N GLU A 451 34.13 -29.39 2.80
CA GLU A 451 33.51 -28.72 1.64
C GLU A 451 31.99 -28.80 1.65
N SER A 452 31.43 -29.79 2.32
CA SER A 452 29.98 -29.97 2.51
C SER A 452 29.73 -30.64 3.85
N LEU A 453 28.59 -30.28 4.48
CA LEU A 453 28.08 -30.89 5.70
C LEU A 453 26.59 -31.11 5.50
N ASP A 454 26.21 -32.26 4.99
CA ASP A 454 24.79 -32.70 5.00
C ASP A 454 24.65 -33.93 5.91
N MET A 455 23.43 -34.43 6.13
CA MET A 455 23.19 -35.61 7.00
C MET A 455 23.96 -36.83 6.58
N ARG A 456 24.34 -36.97 5.30
CA ARG A 456 25.05 -38.12 4.77
C ARG A 456 26.57 -38.04 5.03
N ASP A 457 27.07 -36.83 5.29
CA ASP A 457 28.50 -36.56 5.48
C ASP A 457 28.90 -36.51 6.98
N PHE A 458 27.91 -36.70 7.90
CA PHE A 458 28.17 -36.75 9.33
C PHE A 458 28.62 -38.14 9.80
N GLU A 459 29.77 -38.21 10.44
CA GLU A 459 30.04 -39.29 11.36
C GLU A 459 29.24 -39.04 12.66
N ALA A 460 28.41 -40.05 13.06
CA ALA A 460 27.58 -39.94 14.23
C ALA A 460 28.39 -39.57 15.47
N GLY A 461 28.11 -38.38 16.03
CA GLY A 461 28.73 -37.91 17.28
C GLY A 461 29.66 -36.71 17.17
N ASP A 462 30.00 -36.22 15.97
CA ASP A 462 30.86 -35.01 15.81
C ASP A 462 30.04 -33.72 15.70
N ILE A 463 28.79 -33.82 15.28
CA ILE A 463 27.85 -32.71 15.14
C ILE A 463 26.52 -33.08 15.79
N HIS A 464 25.99 -32.14 16.53
CA HIS A 464 24.63 -32.23 17.09
C HIS A 464 23.72 -31.19 16.49
N VAL A 465 22.55 -31.63 15.98
CA VAL A 465 21.47 -30.76 15.50
C VAL A 465 20.25 -31.01 16.36
N GLY A 466 19.77 -29.99 17.08
CA GLY A 466 18.70 -30.18 18.05
C GLY A 466 18.14 -28.88 18.60
N LEU A 467 17.08 -28.98 19.40
CA LEU A 467 16.49 -27.80 20.07
C LEU A 467 17.34 -27.31 21.26
N GLU A 468 18.04 -28.23 21.88
CA GLU A 468 18.85 -27.97 23.07
C GLU A 468 20.31 -28.40 22.84
N ALA A 469 21.23 -27.81 23.60
CA ALA A 469 22.62 -28.22 23.60
C ALA A 469 22.78 -29.66 24.10
N PRO A 470 23.83 -30.42 23.63
CA PRO A 470 24.14 -31.72 24.20
C PRO A 470 24.39 -31.68 25.70
N ALA A 471 24.09 -32.78 26.39
CA ALA A 471 24.22 -32.88 27.86
C ALA A 471 25.63 -32.59 28.40
N ASP A 472 26.68 -32.86 27.60
CA ASP A 472 28.08 -32.57 27.88
C ASP A 472 28.53 -31.24 27.21
N GLY A 473 27.72 -30.19 27.32
CA GLY A 473 27.83 -28.90 26.64
C GLY A 473 29.21 -28.25 26.61
N ASP A 474 30.04 -28.48 27.64
CA ASP A 474 31.41 -27.95 27.71
C ASP A 474 32.33 -28.45 26.58
N GLN A 475 32.01 -29.58 25.96
CA GLN A 475 32.76 -30.13 24.81
C GLN A 475 32.27 -29.63 23.46
N TRP A 476 31.22 -28.85 23.43
CA TRP A 476 30.57 -28.41 22.23
C TRP A 476 30.65 -26.88 22.06
N VAL A 477 30.58 -26.43 20.80
CA VAL A 477 30.43 -25.02 20.44
C VAL A 477 29.28 -24.88 19.47
N ARG A 478 28.35 -23.97 19.75
CA ARG A 478 27.22 -23.68 18.86
C ARG A 478 27.70 -22.94 17.63
N ASP A 479 27.09 -23.19 16.47
CA ASP A 479 27.28 -22.40 15.26
C ASP A 479 27.12 -20.90 15.58
N GLU A 480 28.04 -20.08 15.09
CA GLU A 480 28.08 -18.65 15.42
C GLU A 480 27.06 -17.84 14.58
N ASP A 481 26.66 -18.39 13.43
CA ASP A 481 25.74 -17.72 12.51
C ASP A 481 24.32 -17.73 13.05
N VAL A 482 23.53 -16.77 12.57
CA VAL A 482 22.09 -16.73 12.78
C VAL A 482 21.35 -17.03 11.47
N MET A 483 20.10 -17.42 11.56
CA MET A 483 19.25 -17.63 10.42
C MET A 483 18.82 -16.30 9.82
N ASP A 484 18.57 -16.29 8.51
CA ASP A 484 17.92 -15.19 7.79
C ASP A 484 16.60 -14.79 8.48
N THR A 485 16.31 -13.49 8.57
CA THR A 485 15.08 -12.95 9.13
C THR A 485 13.84 -13.63 8.53
N TRP A 486 13.83 -13.84 7.22
CA TRP A 486 12.71 -14.47 6.52
C TRP A 486 12.49 -15.94 6.88
N PHE A 487 13.52 -16.63 7.40
CA PHE A 487 13.40 -17.99 7.92
C PHE A 487 12.59 -18.06 9.21
N SER A 488 12.44 -16.99 9.93
CA SER A 488 11.46 -16.89 11.01
C SER A 488 10.10 -16.42 10.49
N SER A 489 10.08 -15.37 9.68
CA SER A 489 8.85 -14.69 9.26
C SER A 489 7.93 -15.55 8.39
N TRP A 490 8.45 -16.57 7.66
CA TRP A 490 7.64 -17.46 6.84
C TRP A 490 6.71 -18.40 7.63
N LEU A 491 6.92 -18.52 8.95
CA LEU A 491 6.10 -19.33 9.84
C LEU A 491 4.91 -18.53 10.44
N TRP A 492 4.83 -17.24 10.16
CA TRP A 492 3.94 -16.29 10.82
C TRP A 492 2.46 -16.69 10.86
N PRO A 493 1.84 -17.23 9.78
CA PRO A 493 0.41 -17.56 9.79
C PRO A 493 -0.02 -18.65 10.78
N PHE A 494 0.89 -19.52 11.23
CA PHE A 494 0.56 -20.62 12.13
C PHE A 494 1.39 -20.64 13.42
N ALA A 495 2.67 -20.29 13.38
CA ALA A 495 3.51 -20.27 14.56
C ALA A 495 3.12 -19.18 15.58
N THR A 496 2.35 -18.19 15.16
CA THR A 496 1.76 -17.18 16.03
C THR A 496 0.53 -17.66 16.78
N MET A 497 -0.13 -18.72 16.31
CA MET A 497 -1.42 -19.21 16.81
C MET A 497 -1.30 -20.45 17.69
N ALA A 498 -0.16 -21.17 17.65
CA ALA A 498 0.07 -22.40 18.40
C ALA A 498 1.54 -22.57 18.81
N ASN A 499 1.81 -23.33 19.85
CA ASN A 499 3.13 -23.79 20.19
C ASN A 499 3.52 -25.02 19.35
N VAL A 500 4.82 -25.32 19.30
CA VAL A 500 5.33 -26.49 18.56
C VAL A 500 4.64 -27.77 19.02
N GLY A 501 4.08 -28.52 18.06
CA GLY A 501 3.37 -29.78 18.32
C GLY A 501 1.97 -29.63 18.91
N GLU A 502 1.50 -28.40 19.11
CA GLU A 502 0.16 -28.11 19.64
C GLU A 502 -0.82 -27.78 18.48
N LYS A 503 -2.00 -28.35 18.53
CA LYS A 503 -3.15 -27.93 17.70
C LYS A 503 -4.10 -27.11 18.56
N SER A 504 -3.72 -25.86 18.86
CA SER A 504 -4.47 -24.94 19.71
C SER A 504 -5.88 -24.67 19.18
N ALA A 505 -6.79 -24.22 20.05
CA ALA A 505 -8.13 -23.80 19.63
C ALA A 505 -8.06 -22.61 18.66
N THR A 506 -7.13 -21.69 18.87
CA THR A 506 -6.89 -20.53 17.98
C THR A 506 -6.48 -20.98 16.58
N LEU A 507 -5.49 -21.88 16.46
CA LEU A 507 -5.06 -22.41 15.16
C LEU A 507 -6.21 -23.11 14.44
N LYS A 508 -6.96 -23.99 15.12
CA LYS A 508 -8.09 -24.73 14.54
C LYS A 508 -9.21 -23.83 14.03
N LYS A 509 -9.44 -22.70 14.70
CA LYS A 509 -10.51 -21.76 14.35
C LYS A 509 -10.13 -20.81 13.23
N PHE A 510 -8.90 -20.28 13.25
CA PHE A 510 -8.48 -19.13 12.46
C PHE A 510 -7.46 -19.41 11.37
N HIS A 511 -6.92 -20.66 11.27
CA HIS A 511 -6.08 -21.09 10.16
C HIS A 511 -6.87 -21.98 9.20
N PRO A 512 -6.71 -21.86 7.87
CA PRO A 512 -5.95 -20.82 7.18
C PRO A 512 -6.55 -19.42 7.36
N THR A 513 -5.70 -18.38 7.37
CA THR A 513 -6.20 -17.01 7.49
C THR A 513 -7.01 -16.59 6.26
N THR A 514 -7.95 -15.67 6.45
CA THR A 514 -8.85 -15.24 5.37
C THR A 514 -8.11 -14.38 4.37
N ASP A 515 -7.45 -13.35 4.85
CA ASP A 515 -6.73 -12.38 4.04
C ASP A 515 -5.28 -12.20 4.53
N LEU A 516 -4.40 -11.94 3.58
CA LEU A 516 -3.07 -11.39 3.81
C LEU A 516 -2.98 -10.07 3.05
N VAL A 517 -2.64 -8.97 3.73
CA VAL A 517 -2.47 -7.66 3.12
C VAL A 517 -1.01 -7.25 3.21
N THR A 518 -0.33 -7.09 2.08
CA THR A 518 1.12 -6.83 2.08
C THR A 518 1.56 -6.00 0.86
N GLY A 519 2.81 -5.53 0.85
CA GLY A 519 3.43 -4.90 -0.30
C GLY A 519 3.85 -5.92 -1.37
N PRO A 520 3.79 -5.58 -2.66
CA PRO A 520 4.24 -6.47 -3.73
C PRO A 520 5.76 -6.69 -3.76
N ASP A 521 6.52 -5.83 -3.12
CA ASP A 521 7.97 -5.90 -3.00
C ASP A 521 8.46 -7.05 -2.11
N ILE A 522 7.57 -7.68 -1.32
CA ILE A 522 7.92 -8.84 -0.49
C ILE A 522 7.19 -10.13 -0.90
N ILE A 523 6.72 -10.23 -2.14
CA ILE A 523 6.11 -11.48 -2.67
C ILE A 523 7.06 -12.67 -2.48
N PHE A 524 8.30 -12.53 -2.88
CA PHE A 524 9.29 -13.62 -2.85
C PHE A 524 9.92 -13.80 -1.47
N PHE A 525 10.14 -12.70 -0.77
CA PHE A 525 10.70 -12.75 0.58
C PHE A 525 9.78 -13.43 1.58
N TRP A 526 8.47 -13.18 1.47
CA TRP A 526 7.52 -13.55 2.50
C TRP A 526 6.34 -14.38 2.00
N VAL A 527 5.55 -13.89 1.02
CA VAL A 527 4.31 -14.55 0.59
C VAL A 527 4.57 -15.95 0.07
N ALA A 528 5.48 -16.12 -0.89
CA ALA A 528 5.81 -17.40 -1.48
C ALA A 528 6.35 -18.39 -0.45
N ARG A 529 7.21 -17.90 0.45
CA ARG A 529 7.81 -18.70 1.52
C ARG A 529 6.75 -19.15 2.54
N MET A 530 5.81 -18.29 2.93
CA MET A 530 4.69 -18.67 3.80
C MET A 530 3.81 -19.74 3.16
N ILE A 531 3.54 -19.67 1.85
CA ILE A 531 2.74 -20.69 1.14
C ILE A 531 3.43 -22.06 1.22
N MET A 532 4.73 -22.10 0.92
CA MET A 532 5.52 -23.33 1.03
C MET A 532 5.57 -23.88 2.45
N ALA A 533 5.72 -23.00 3.46
CA ALA A 533 5.72 -23.37 4.86
C ALA A 533 4.36 -23.92 5.33
N GLY A 534 3.25 -23.30 4.92
CA GLY A 534 1.91 -23.76 5.24
C GLY A 534 1.67 -25.20 4.75
N PHE A 535 1.95 -25.47 3.48
CA PHE A 535 1.83 -26.81 2.93
C PHE A 535 2.76 -27.82 3.63
N ARG A 536 3.99 -27.41 3.99
CA ARG A 536 4.94 -28.33 4.62
C ARG A 536 4.61 -28.64 6.08
N PHE A 537 4.18 -27.67 6.89
CA PHE A 537 4.05 -27.83 8.33
C PHE A 537 2.60 -28.01 8.81
N GLU A 538 1.63 -27.42 8.11
CA GLU A 538 0.20 -27.57 8.42
C GLU A 538 -0.54 -28.48 7.43
N GLY A 539 0.04 -28.77 6.26
CA GLY A 539 -0.55 -29.62 5.22
C GLY A 539 -1.62 -28.92 4.38
N GLU A 540 -1.73 -27.61 4.49
CA GLU A 540 -2.73 -26.79 3.80
C GLU A 540 -2.20 -25.38 3.49
N LEU A 541 -2.93 -24.63 2.67
CA LEU A 541 -2.60 -23.23 2.37
C LEU A 541 -2.64 -22.35 3.64
N PRO A 542 -1.75 -21.35 3.77
CA PRO A 542 -1.69 -20.51 4.97
C PRO A 542 -2.74 -19.38 4.97
N PHE A 543 -3.25 -18.98 3.80
CA PHE A 543 -4.24 -17.92 3.61
C PHE A 543 -4.97 -18.10 2.28
N LYS A 544 -6.21 -17.56 2.20
CA LYS A 544 -7.07 -17.70 1.02
C LYS A 544 -6.87 -16.57 -0.01
N ASN A 545 -6.69 -15.35 0.44
CA ASN A 545 -6.51 -14.18 -0.41
C ASN A 545 -5.23 -13.44 -0.04
N VAL A 546 -4.57 -12.86 -1.05
CA VAL A 546 -3.42 -11.95 -0.87
C VAL A 546 -3.72 -10.65 -1.59
N TYR A 547 -3.90 -9.58 -0.82
CA TYR A 547 -4.06 -8.24 -1.36
C TYR A 547 -2.72 -7.49 -1.34
N PHE A 548 -2.26 -7.07 -2.51
CA PHE A 548 -1.04 -6.29 -2.66
C PHE A 548 -1.35 -4.80 -2.69
N THR A 549 -0.88 -4.11 -1.66
CA THR A 549 -1.10 -2.67 -1.50
C THR A 549 -0.32 -1.86 -2.52
N SER A 550 -0.81 -0.65 -2.79
CA SER A 550 -0.09 0.35 -3.58
C SER A 550 1.18 0.83 -2.88
N ILE A 551 2.21 1.17 -3.65
CA ILE A 551 3.41 1.84 -3.14
C ILE A 551 3.14 3.35 -3.12
N ILE A 552 3.43 3.99 -1.98
CA ILE A 552 3.26 5.44 -1.84
C ILE A 552 4.51 6.16 -2.35
N ARG A 553 4.30 7.13 -3.24
CA ARG A 553 5.32 7.96 -3.87
C ARG A 553 5.07 9.43 -3.58
N ASP A 554 6.12 10.22 -3.62
CA ASP A 554 6.01 11.68 -3.58
C ASP A 554 5.43 12.24 -4.91
N LEU A 555 5.18 13.55 -4.94
CA LEU A 555 4.65 14.22 -6.13
C LEU A 555 5.57 14.12 -7.36
N GLN A 556 6.88 13.88 -7.15
CA GLN A 556 7.86 13.64 -8.21
C GLN A 556 7.92 12.18 -8.66
N GLY A 557 7.10 11.30 -8.07
CA GLY A 557 7.03 9.87 -8.41
C GLY A 557 8.13 9.01 -7.77
N ARG A 558 8.93 9.54 -6.83
CA ARG A 558 9.95 8.79 -6.11
C ARG A 558 9.30 8.01 -4.94
N LYS A 559 9.74 6.78 -4.69
CA LYS A 559 9.30 6.01 -3.51
C LYS A 559 9.59 6.81 -2.25
N MET A 560 8.59 6.98 -1.39
CA MET A 560 8.77 7.66 -0.11
C MET A 560 9.66 6.85 0.81
N SER A 561 10.66 7.48 1.39
CA SER A 561 11.55 6.88 2.39
C SER A 561 12.05 7.94 3.37
N LYS A 562 12.36 7.48 4.59
CA LYS A 562 12.95 8.34 5.62
C LYS A 562 14.34 8.86 5.25
N SER A 563 15.13 8.03 4.55
CA SER A 563 16.47 8.39 4.09
C SER A 563 16.49 9.52 3.07
N LEU A 564 15.42 9.65 2.27
CA LEU A 564 15.24 10.75 1.31
C LEU A 564 14.60 11.98 1.93
N GLY A 565 14.03 11.90 3.15
CA GLY A 565 13.34 12.99 3.81
C GLY A 565 12.06 13.45 3.09
N ASN A 566 11.49 12.60 2.23
CA ASN A 566 10.30 12.90 1.43
C ASN A 566 9.01 12.23 1.96
N SER A 567 9.05 11.65 3.16
CA SER A 567 7.89 11.03 3.82
C SER A 567 7.55 11.81 5.08
N PRO A 568 6.35 12.43 5.17
CA PRO A 568 5.89 13.04 6.41
C PRO A 568 5.75 11.98 7.51
N ASP A 569 5.88 12.43 8.78
CA ASP A 569 5.63 11.57 9.92
C ASP A 569 4.12 11.34 10.09
N PRO A 570 3.66 10.08 10.11
CA PRO A 570 2.24 9.79 10.36
C PRO A 570 1.70 10.35 11.68
N ILE A 571 2.56 10.47 12.70
CA ILE A 571 2.16 11.06 13.99
C ILE A 571 1.79 12.53 13.81
N ASP A 572 2.64 13.31 13.11
CA ASP A 572 2.37 14.72 12.84
C ASP A 572 1.07 14.90 12.04
N LEU A 573 0.82 14.02 11.08
CA LEU A 573 -0.43 14.04 10.30
C LEU A 573 -1.66 13.74 11.18
N MET A 574 -1.57 12.74 12.08
CA MET A 574 -2.65 12.44 13.01
C MET A 574 -2.87 13.58 14.02
N GLU A 575 -1.83 14.28 14.46
CA GLU A 575 -1.94 15.45 15.34
C GLU A 575 -2.62 16.64 14.65
N ASN A 576 -2.35 16.86 13.38
CA ASN A 576 -2.90 17.97 12.61
C ASN A 576 -4.30 17.70 12.04
N TYR A 577 -4.60 16.47 11.66
CA TYR A 577 -5.79 16.13 10.89
C TYR A 577 -6.68 15.05 11.52
N GLY A 578 -6.23 14.42 12.62
CA GLY A 578 -6.88 13.25 13.23
C GLY A 578 -6.55 11.95 12.52
N ALA A 579 -6.66 10.83 13.25
CA ALA A 579 -6.46 9.49 12.71
C ALA A 579 -7.50 9.13 11.64
N ASP A 580 -8.77 9.46 11.86
CA ASP A 580 -9.84 9.25 10.89
C ASP A 580 -9.62 10.05 9.60
N GLY A 581 -9.13 11.30 9.72
CA GLY A 581 -8.78 12.14 8.58
C GLY A 581 -7.65 11.55 7.73
N LEU A 582 -6.59 11.05 8.38
CA LEU A 582 -5.47 10.38 7.74
C LEU A 582 -5.92 9.07 7.05
N ARG A 583 -6.66 8.21 7.75
CA ARG A 583 -7.18 6.94 7.23
C ARG A 583 -8.02 7.17 5.97
N PHE A 584 -9.06 7.99 6.08
CA PHE A 584 -10.00 8.24 5.00
C PHE A 584 -9.36 8.92 3.79
N GLY A 585 -8.56 9.97 4.03
CA GLY A 585 -7.86 10.70 2.97
C GLY A 585 -6.91 9.82 2.17
N LEU A 586 -6.12 8.99 2.87
CA LEU A 586 -5.18 8.07 2.23
C LEU A 586 -5.89 6.95 1.46
N MET A 587 -6.97 6.38 2.02
CA MET A 587 -7.76 5.35 1.36
C MET A 587 -8.42 5.85 0.08
N ARG A 588 -8.93 7.09 0.08
CA ARG A 588 -9.63 7.67 -1.07
C ARG A 588 -8.74 7.87 -2.30
N ILE A 589 -7.44 8.11 -2.09
CA ILE A 589 -6.48 8.27 -3.20
C ILE A 589 -5.77 6.98 -3.59
N ALA A 590 -6.05 5.85 -2.91
CA ALA A 590 -5.37 4.58 -3.16
C ALA A 590 -6.07 3.78 -4.28
N PRO A 591 -5.51 3.74 -5.51
CA PRO A 591 -6.06 2.97 -6.59
C PRO A 591 -5.72 1.49 -6.45
N VAL A 592 -6.53 0.62 -7.04
CA VAL A 592 -6.22 -0.81 -7.09
C VAL A 592 -5.02 -1.04 -8.02
N GLY A 593 -3.94 -1.60 -7.47
CA GLY A 593 -2.84 -2.14 -8.27
C GLY A 593 -1.90 -1.12 -8.92
N SER A 594 -2.01 0.16 -8.66
CA SER A 594 -1.04 1.18 -9.11
C SER A 594 -0.50 2.00 -7.94
N ASP A 595 0.61 2.69 -8.15
CA ASP A 595 1.24 3.49 -7.11
C ASP A 595 0.39 4.72 -6.76
N VAL A 596 0.43 5.12 -5.48
CA VAL A 596 -0.23 6.33 -4.97
C VAL A 596 0.75 7.50 -5.00
N ARG A 597 0.36 8.61 -5.60
CA ARG A 597 1.05 9.89 -5.40
C ARG A 597 0.40 10.61 -4.24
N PHE A 598 1.13 10.71 -3.14
CA PHE A 598 0.64 11.33 -1.92
C PHE A 598 0.79 12.85 -1.97
N ASP A 599 -0.30 13.52 -1.62
CA ASP A 599 -0.37 14.95 -1.31
C ASP A 599 -1.08 15.12 0.04
N GLU A 600 -0.55 15.98 0.90
CA GLU A 600 -1.11 16.23 2.24
C GLU A 600 -2.54 16.82 2.18
N SER A 601 -2.91 17.48 1.09
CA SER A 601 -4.28 17.95 0.83
C SER A 601 -5.32 16.84 0.89
N SER A 602 -4.96 15.61 0.54
CA SER A 602 -5.86 14.45 0.65
C SER A 602 -6.25 14.13 2.10
N VAL A 603 -5.31 14.31 3.03
CA VAL A 603 -5.56 14.12 4.47
C VAL A 603 -6.41 15.27 5.02
N GLU A 604 -6.16 16.50 4.55
CA GLU A 604 -7.01 17.67 4.87
C GLU A 604 -8.46 17.47 4.40
N GLU A 605 -8.66 16.91 3.21
CA GLU A 605 -10.00 16.55 2.72
C GLU A 605 -10.69 15.53 3.63
N GLY A 606 -9.94 14.53 4.16
CA GLY A 606 -10.45 13.57 5.13
C GLY A 606 -10.91 14.25 6.44
N ARG A 607 -10.12 15.18 6.98
CA ARG A 607 -10.52 16.00 8.14
C ARG A 607 -11.76 16.83 7.83
N ASN A 608 -11.82 17.45 6.66
CA ASN A 608 -12.95 18.30 6.28
C ASN A 608 -14.22 17.46 6.13
N PHE A 609 -14.11 16.22 5.68
CA PHE A 609 -15.21 15.27 5.62
C PHE A 609 -15.75 14.90 7.02
N ALA A 610 -14.86 14.61 7.99
CA ALA A 610 -15.24 14.40 9.39
C ALA A 610 -15.98 15.60 9.98
N ASN A 611 -15.48 16.82 9.71
CA ASN A 611 -16.12 18.06 10.15
C ASN A 611 -17.51 18.29 9.50
N LYS A 612 -17.66 17.93 8.22
CA LYS A 612 -18.95 18.03 7.50
C LYS A 612 -19.97 17.08 8.12
N LEU A 613 -19.57 15.83 8.39
CA LEU A 613 -20.39 14.82 9.06
C LEU A 613 -20.82 15.27 10.46
N TYR A 614 -19.87 15.75 11.26
CA TYR A 614 -20.11 16.26 12.61
C TYR A 614 -21.11 17.43 12.60
N ASN A 615 -20.93 18.35 11.67
CA ASN A 615 -21.84 19.50 11.53
C ASN A 615 -23.25 19.10 11.06
N ALA A 616 -23.39 18.06 10.25
CA ALA A 616 -24.70 17.52 9.87
C ALA A 616 -25.46 16.98 11.09
N CYS A 617 -24.78 16.22 11.98
CA CYS A 617 -25.37 15.75 13.25
C CYS A 617 -25.71 16.92 14.20
N ARG A 618 -24.85 17.93 14.31
CA ARG A 618 -25.19 19.16 15.07
C ARG A 618 -26.41 19.87 14.52
N PHE A 619 -26.53 19.98 13.21
CA PHE A 619 -27.71 20.56 12.57
C PHE A 619 -28.99 19.82 12.95
N ARG A 620 -28.93 18.50 13.04
CA ARG A 620 -30.03 17.65 13.54
C ARG A 620 -30.41 18.00 14.99
N GLN A 621 -29.44 18.12 15.90
CA GLN A 621 -29.68 18.45 17.30
C GLN A 621 -30.27 19.87 17.46
N MET A 622 -29.84 20.82 16.65
CA MET A 622 -30.42 22.17 16.66
C MET A 622 -31.91 22.22 16.26
N ALA A 623 -32.40 21.20 15.55
CA ALA A 623 -33.83 21.09 15.24
C ALA A 623 -34.67 20.69 16.46
N ASP A 624 -34.08 20.08 17.50
CA ASP A 624 -34.76 19.77 18.76
C ASP A 624 -34.84 20.97 19.71
N GLU A 625 -33.99 21.98 19.53
CA GLU A 625 -34.03 23.23 20.32
C GLU A 625 -35.22 24.15 19.97
N ILE A 626 -36.00 23.80 18.90
CA ILE A 626 -37.16 24.55 18.47
C ILE A 626 -38.32 24.30 19.46
N GLU A 627 -38.94 25.36 20.00
CA GLU A 627 -40.02 25.30 21.02
C GLU A 627 -41.27 24.52 20.56
N ALA A 628 -41.46 24.26 19.27
CA ALA A 628 -42.56 23.47 18.74
C ALA A 628 -42.13 22.00 18.60
N PRO A 629 -42.54 21.09 19.51
CA PRO A 629 -42.14 19.68 19.44
C PRO A 629 -42.60 19.01 18.15
N ALA A 630 -41.88 18.00 17.69
CA ALA A 630 -42.35 17.12 16.64
C ALA A 630 -43.54 16.28 17.14
N ALA A 631 -44.46 15.90 16.25
CA ALA A 631 -45.54 14.97 16.61
C ALA A 631 -44.96 13.58 16.88
N GLU A 632 -45.63 12.81 17.75
CA GLU A 632 -45.35 11.36 17.81
C GLU A 632 -46.05 10.71 16.61
N VAL A 633 -45.29 10.30 15.62
CA VAL A 633 -45.75 9.67 14.36
C VAL A 633 -45.24 8.25 14.32
N GLY A 634 -46.10 7.29 14.06
CA GLY A 634 -45.74 5.88 13.90
C GLY A 634 -45.05 5.62 12.55
N ASP A 635 -44.25 4.54 12.44
CA ASP A 635 -43.47 4.22 11.25
C ASP A 635 -44.29 4.15 9.94
N ASP A 636 -45.48 3.53 10.00
CA ASP A 636 -46.40 3.46 8.85
C ASP A 636 -46.90 4.85 8.43
N GLU A 637 -47.10 5.76 9.38
CA GLU A 637 -47.51 7.15 9.13
C GLU A 637 -46.31 7.96 8.54
N VAL A 638 -45.10 7.74 9.01
CA VAL A 638 -43.87 8.37 8.46
C VAL A 638 -43.79 8.10 6.98
N ILE A 639 -44.00 6.87 6.55
CA ILE A 639 -43.89 6.46 5.17
C ILE A 639 -45.03 7.03 4.34
N GLY A 640 -46.27 6.98 4.86
CA GLY A 640 -47.46 7.55 4.20
C GLY A 640 -47.36 9.06 3.99
N MET A 641 -46.52 9.76 4.78
CA MET A 641 -46.30 11.19 4.72
C MET A 641 -44.98 11.60 4.05
N ALA A 642 -44.12 10.62 3.73
CA ALA A 642 -42.84 10.86 3.10
C ALA A 642 -43.01 11.50 1.71
N ASN A 643 -42.28 12.57 1.46
CA ASN A 643 -42.23 13.21 0.13
C ASN A 643 -41.14 12.59 -0.76
N CYS A 644 -41.08 13.02 -2.03
CA CYS A 644 -40.15 12.48 -3.01
C CYS A 644 -38.68 12.60 -2.59
N PHE A 645 -38.30 13.59 -1.79
CA PHE A 645 -36.91 13.77 -1.31
C PHE A 645 -36.55 12.76 -0.21
N HIS A 646 -37.51 12.42 0.64
CA HIS A 646 -37.35 11.38 1.66
C HIS A 646 -37.18 10.01 1.03
N VAL A 647 -38.01 9.67 0.05
CA VAL A 647 -37.87 8.39 -0.69
C VAL A 647 -36.59 8.34 -1.49
N ASP A 648 -36.20 9.43 -2.14
CA ASP A 648 -34.97 9.51 -2.94
C ASP A 648 -33.71 9.25 -2.11
N ILE A 649 -33.58 9.89 -0.93
CA ILE A 649 -32.37 9.71 -0.10
C ILE A 649 -32.31 8.32 0.53
N LEU A 650 -33.46 7.74 0.95
CA LEU A 650 -33.52 6.38 1.47
C LEU A 650 -33.18 5.35 0.38
N ALA A 651 -33.71 5.50 -0.84
CA ALA A 651 -33.39 4.63 -1.96
C ALA A 651 -31.90 4.70 -2.33
N LYS A 652 -31.29 5.87 -2.28
CA LYS A 652 -29.86 6.06 -2.51
C LYS A 652 -29.00 5.43 -1.41
N LEU A 653 -29.50 5.43 -0.17
CA LEU A 653 -28.81 4.76 0.94
C LEU A 653 -28.86 3.23 0.75
N ASP A 654 -30.00 2.67 0.38
CA ASP A 654 -30.14 1.25 0.09
C ASP A 654 -29.25 0.82 -1.08
N GLN A 655 -29.22 1.63 -2.16
CA GLN A 655 -28.33 1.38 -3.29
C GLN A 655 -26.86 1.49 -2.89
N LEU A 656 -26.50 2.45 -2.03
CA LEU A 656 -25.13 2.57 -1.51
C LEU A 656 -24.72 1.30 -0.78
N ALA A 657 -25.57 0.77 0.11
CA ALA A 657 -25.26 -0.45 0.85
C ALA A 657 -25.00 -1.65 -0.08
N VAL A 658 -25.83 -1.83 -1.10
CA VAL A 658 -25.67 -2.89 -2.13
C VAL A 658 -24.38 -2.69 -2.92
N ASP A 659 -24.09 -1.46 -3.36
CA ASP A 659 -22.88 -1.15 -4.11
C ASP A 659 -21.62 -1.43 -3.28
N LEU A 660 -21.62 -1.05 -2.00
CA LEU A 660 -20.48 -1.27 -1.11
C LEU A 660 -20.19 -2.75 -0.92
N GLU A 661 -21.21 -3.61 -0.74
CA GLU A 661 -21.02 -5.06 -0.64
C GLU A 661 -20.28 -5.64 -1.85
N ARG A 662 -20.75 -5.29 -3.04
CA ARG A 662 -20.13 -5.72 -4.29
C ARG A 662 -18.67 -5.24 -4.37
N ILE A 663 -18.41 -3.97 -4.04
CA ILE A 663 -17.09 -3.35 -4.14
C ILE A 663 -16.12 -3.92 -3.08
N TYR A 664 -16.61 -4.28 -1.88
CA TYR A 664 -15.83 -5.01 -0.87
C TYR A 664 -15.38 -6.38 -1.39
N GLY A 665 -16.28 -7.13 -2.05
CA GLY A 665 -15.95 -8.41 -2.68
C GLY A 665 -14.88 -8.30 -3.79
N GLU A 666 -14.80 -7.13 -4.43
CA GLU A 666 -13.80 -6.80 -5.45
C GLU A 666 -12.50 -6.18 -4.88
N TYR A 667 -12.43 -5.94 -3.58
CA TYR A 667 -11.27 -5.31 -2.91
C TYR A 667 -10.93 -3.91 -3.45
N ARG A 668 -11.94 -3.12 -3.85
CA ARG A 668 -11.76 -1.78 -4.43
C ARG A 668 -11.95 -0.68 -3.37
N PHE A 669 -11.12 -0.72 -2.33
CA PHE A 669 -11.28 0.11 -1.12
C PHE A 669 -11.32 1.62 -1.36
N GLY A 670 -10.54 2.14 -2.31
CA GLY A 670 -10.57 3.56 -2.67
C GLY A 670 -11.92 4.00 -3.25
N GLU A 671 -12.57 3.12 -4.02
CA GLU A 671 -13.91 3.40 -4.55
C GLU A 671 -14.97 3.42 -3.45
N ILE A 672 -14.86 2.55 -2.44
CA ILE A 672 -15.75 2.58 -1.28
C ILE A 672 -15.66 3.95 -0.59
N ALA A 673 -14.44 4.42 -0.32
CA ALA A 673 -14.23 5.74 0.29
C ALA A 673 -14.83 6.87 -0.56
N GLN A 674 -14.71 6.80 -1.90
CA GLN A 674 -15.29 7.79 -2.80
C GLN A 674 -16.82 7.73 -2.80
N ARG A 675 -17.44 6.54 -2.82
CA ARG A 675 -18.91 6.38 -2.75
C ARG A 675 -19.48 6.94 -1.45
N LEU A 676 -18.82 6.67 -0.31
CA LEU A 676 -19.19 7.23 0.98
C LEU A 676 -19.10 8.76 0.99
N TYR A 677 -18.03 9.30 0.41
CA TYR A 677 -17.85 10.75 0.28
C TYR A 677 -18.96 11.40 -0.56
N ASP A 678 -19.21 10.85 -1.75
CA ASP A 678 -20.21 11.38 -2.69
C ASP A 678 -21.62 11.34 -2.11
N PHE A 679 -21.96 10.27 -1.39
CA PHE A 679 -23.27 10.15 -0.73
C PHE A 679 -23.47 11.23 0.34
N LEU A 680 -22.53 11.32 1.32
CA LEU A 680 -22.72 12.29 2.41
C LEU A 680 -22.67 13.73 1.90
N TRP A 681 -21.68 14.06 1.08
CA TRP A 681 -21.48 15.44 0.65
C TRP A 681 -22.51 15.85 -0.39
N GLY A 682 -22.60 15.09 -1.48
CA GLY A 682 -23.44 15.45 -2.64
C GLY A 682 -24.92 15.15 -2.45
N GLU A 683 -25.25 13.91 -2.03
CA GLU A 683 -26.66 13.50 -1.99
C GLU A 683 -27.32 13.92 -0.67
N PHE A 684 -26.68 13.67 0.48
CA PHE A 684 -27.26 13.98 1.76
C PHE A 684 -27.19 15.49 2.10
N CYS A 685 -25.96 16.07 2.16
CA CYS A 685 -25.82 17.44 2.64
C CYS A 685 -26.24 18.48 1.61
N ASP A 686 -25.78 18.36 0.35
CA ASP A 686 -25.97 19.42 -0.65
C ASP A 686 -27.35 19.36 -1.35
N LYS A 687 -28.01 18.16 -1.35
CA LYS A 687 -29.34 17.98 -1.94
C LYS A 687 -30.42 17.80 -0.90
N PHE A 688 -30.41 16.65 -0.18
CA PHE A 688 -31.48 16.29 0.75
C PHE A 688 -31.69 17.34 1.84
N LEU A 689 -30.64 17.66 2.63
CA LEU A 689 -30.77 18.63 3.73
C LEU A 689 -31.23 20.00 3.24
N GLU A 690 -30.79 20.45 2.06
CA GLU A 690 -31.25 21.72 1.50
C GLU A 690 -32.72 21.65 1.09
N ALA A 691 -33.19 20.52 0.54
CA ALA A 691 -34.59 20.34 0.15
C ALA A 691 -35.54 20.35 1.36
N VAL A 692 -35.14 19.69 2.46
CA VAL A 692 -36.00 19.54 3.64
C VAL A 692 -35.81 20.62 4.71
N LYS A 693 -34.98 21.64 4.48
CA LYS A 693 -34.77 22.75 5.43
C LYS A 693 -36.08 23.46 5.83
N GLY A 694 -37.07 23.45 4.95
CA GLY A 694 -38.40 24.03 5.24
C GLY A 694 -39.10 23.33 6.38
N ASP A 695 -39.01 22.00 6.40
CA ASP A 695 -39.67 21.13 7.38
C ASP A 695 -39.04 21.22 8.78
N LEU A 696 -37.80 21.73 8.85
CA LEU A 696 -37.04 21.90 10.10
C LEU A 696 -37.10 23.32 10.66
N ARG A 697 -38.02 24.20 10.17
CA ARG A 697 -38.24 25.56 10.67
C ARG A 697 -39.39 25.57 11.67
N GLU A 698 -39.46 26.63 12.48
CA GLU A 698 -40.62 26.89 13.41
C GLU A 698 -41.95 26.92 12.70
N SER A 699 -41.99 27.33 11.43
CA SER A 699 -43.21 27.44 10.62
C SER A 699 -43.68 26.11 10.03
N ALA A 700 -42.95 25.02 10.19
CA ALA A 700 -43.32 23.70 9.71
C ALA A 700 -44.38 23.06 10.59
N THR A 701 -45.19 22.15 9.99
CA THR A 701 -46.10 21.35 10.81
C THR A 701 -45.33 20.35 11.68
N PRO A 702 -45.84 20.01 12.88
CA PRO A 702 -45.20 19.01 13.75
C PRO A 702 -44.98 17.66 13.05
N GLU A 703 -45.92 17.26 12.19
CA GLU A 703 -45.87 16.00 11.46
C GLU A 703 -44.77 16.02 10.38
N ALA A 704 -44.70 17.08 9.55
CA ALA A 704 -43.65 17.20 8.53
C ALA A 704 -42.25 17.21 9.17
N ARG A 705 -42.10 17.87 10.31
CA ARG A 705 -40.87 17.84 11.10
C ARG A 705 -40.55 16.43 11.59
N ALA A 706 -41.52 15.70 12.16
CA ALA A 706 -41.35 14.37 12.67
C ALA A 706 -40.88 13.40 11.57
N VAL A 707 -41.51 13.43 10.40
CA VAL A 707 -41.11 12.62 9.23
C VAL A 707 -39.69 12.93 8.80
N THR A 708 -39.34 14.19 8.65
CA THR A 708 -38.02 14.61 8.22
C THR A 708 -36.94 14.21 9.23
N LEU A 709 -37.19 14.33 10.53
CA LEU A 709 -36.26 13.93 11.58
C LEU A 709 -36.06 12.41 11.61
N SER A 710 -37.14 11.62 11.48
CA SER A 710 -37.08 10.17 11.41
C SER A 710 -36.25 9.68 10.20
N VAL A 711 -36.48 10.27 9.03
CA VAL A 711 -35.68 9.96 7.83
C VAL A 711 -34.21 10.37 8.01
N PHE A 712 -33.95 11.54 8.61
CA PHE A 712 -32.58 11.96 8.92
C PHE A 712 -31.86 10.95 9.81
N ASP A 713 -32.50 10.56 10.92
CA ASP A 713 -31.91 9.65 11.90
C ASP A 713 -31.70 8.25 11.30
N THR A 714 -32.63 7.77 10.47
CA THR A 714 -32.48 6.52 9.72
C THR A 714 -31.29 6.55 8.77
N VAL A 715 -31.18 7.60 7.94
CA VAL A 715 -30.07 7.75 7.01
C VAL A 715 -28.75 7.85 7.76
N MET A 716 -28.70 8.67 8.82
CA MET A 716 -27.46 8.94 9.53
C MET A 716 -26.99 7.72 10.33
N SER A 717 -27.87 7.03 11.05
CA SER A 717 -27.49 5.84 11.81
C SER A 717 -26.90 4.74 10.90
N ARG A 718 -27.54 4.45 9.78
CA ARG A 718 -27.04 3.47 8.81
C ARG A 718 -25.77 3.94 8.10
N PHE A 719 -25.68 5.21 7.72
CA PHE A 719 -24.49 5.77 7.11
C PHE A 719 -23.28 5.72 8.03
N LEU A 720 -23.45 6.00 9.33
CA LEU A 720 -22.38 5.89 10.32
C LEU A 720 -21.87 4.45 10.44
N GLN A 721 -22.75 3.44 10.38
CA GLN A 721 -22.35 2.03 10.34
C GLN A 721 -21.53 1.71 9.08
N LEU A 722 -21.96 2.14 7.90
CA LEU A 722 -21.26 1.91 6.64
C LEU A 722 -19.89 2.62 6.59
N LEU A 723 -19.77 3.79 7.20
CA LEU A 723 -18.54 4.59 7.25
C LEU A 723 -17.58 4.10 8.33
N HIS A 724 -18.07 3.45 9.40
CA HIS A 724 -17.28 3.09 10.59
C HIS A 724 -15.95 2.40 10.29
N PRO A 725 -15.85 1.42 9.36
CA PRO A 725 -14.56 0.80 9.03
C PRO A 725 -13.48 1.79 8.59
N TYR A 726 -13.87 2.89 7.96
CA TYR A 726 -12.96 3.92 7.44
C TYR A 726 -12.62 5.00 8.46
N MET A 727 -13.60 5.43 9.23
CA MET A 727 -13.53 6.54 10.20
C MET A 727 -14.13 6.12 11.55
N PRO A 728 -13.46 5.19 12.26
CA PRO A 728 -14.06 4.53 13.41
C PRO A 728 -14.36 5.45 14.60
N HIS A 729 -13.53 6.46 14.84
CA HIS A 729 -13.64 7.27 16.05
C HIS A 729 -14.79 8.29 15.97
N VAL A 730 -14.88 9.04 14.86
CA VAL A 730 -15.94 10.03 14.69
C VAL A 730 -17.32 9.37 14.57
N THR A 731 -17.39 8.20 13.92
CA THR A 731 -18.66 7.48 13.77
C THR A 731 -19.14 6.91 15.09
N GLU A 732 -18.25 6.39 15.92
CA GLU A 732 -18.57 5.94 17.28
C GLU A 732 -19.09 7.10 18.14
N GLU A 733 -18.34 8.23 18.18
CA GLU A 733 -18.75 9.41 18.95
C GLU A 733 -20.13 9.92 18.54
N LEU A 734 -20.35 10.02 17.22
CA LEU A 734 -21.64 10.50 16.71
C LEU A 734 -22.77 9.52 16.99
N SER A 735 -22.56 8.22 16.84
CA SER A 735 -23.59 7.22 17.08
C SER A 735 -24.07 7.24 18.53
N VAL A 736 -23.14 7.39 19.49
CA VAL A 736 -23.52 7.50 20.91
C VAL A 736 -24.15 8.86 21.22
N ARG A 737 -23.59 9.99 20.71
CA ARG A 737 -24.13 11.32 20.97
C ARG A 737 -25.50 11.56 20.36
N MET A 738 -25.79 10.92 19.24
CA MET A 738 -27.09 10.99 18.58
C MET A 738 -28.10 9.98 19.15
N GLY A 739 -27.71 9.19 20.15
CA GLY A 739 -28.58 8.19 20.76
C GLY A 739 -28.84 6.98 19.87
N TYR A 740 -28.00 6.71 18.89
CA TYR A 740 -28.14 5.57 17.98
C TYR A 740 -27.58 4.26 18.56
N LEU A 741 -26.84 4.33 19.66
CA LEU A 741 -26.34 3.20 20.44
C LEU A 741 -26.73 3.36 21.91
N GLU A 742 -27.00 2.24 22.57
CA GLU A 742 -27.21 2.21 24.02
C GLU A 742 -25.85 2.31 24.77
N GLU A 743 -25.90 2.63 26.05
CA GLU A 743 -24.70 2.72 26.87
C GLU A 743 -24.01 1.35 26.97
N GLY A 744 -22.73 1.27 26.57
CA GLY A 744 -21.95 0.04 26.58
C GLY A 744 -21.99 -0.75 25.28
N GLU A 745 -22.76 -0.31 24.29
CA GLU A 745 -22.70 -0.85 22.92
C GLU A 745 -21.65 -0.15 22.08
N PHE A 746 -21.10 -0.87 21.10
CA PHE A 746 -20.10 -0.37 20.18
C PHE A 746 -20.51 -0.58 18.73
N LEU A 747 -20.32 0.47 17.91
CA LEU A 747 -20.76 0.47 16.51
C LEU A 747 -20.13 -0.64 15.67
N MET A 748 -18.87 -1.02 15.98
CA MET A 748 -18.20 -2.12 15.29
C MET A 748 -18.83 -3.49 15.54
N GLN A 749 -19.60 -3.65 16.62
CA GLN A 749 -20.29 -4.89 17.00
C GLN A 749 -21.77 -4.85 16.60
N ALA A 750 -22.28 -3.68 16.21
CA ALA A 750 -23.64 -3.53 15.73
C ALA A 750 -23.78 -4.19 14.35
N PRO A 751 -24.68 -5.19 14.20
CA PRO A 751 -24.84 -5.85 12.90
C PRO A 751 -25.39 -4.88 11.87
N LEU A 752 -24.92 -5.03 10.64
CA LEU A 752 -25.52 -4.31 9.52
C LEU A 752 -26.95 -4.83 9.29
N PRO A 753 -27.88 -3.94 8.96
CA PRO A 753 -29.25 -4.37 8.66
C PRO A 753 -29.27 -5.26 7.39
N ASP A 754 -29.97 -6.39 7.47
CA ASP A 754 -30.09 -7.35 6.37
C ASP A 754 -31.08 -6.86 5.28
N GLU A 755 -32.04 -6.00 5.65
CA GLU A 755 -33.13 -5.55 4.76
C GLU A 755 -32.95 -4.08 4.36
N PRO A 756 -33.30 -3.75 3.09
CA PRO A 756 -33.38 -2.36 2.64
C PRO A 756 -34.41 -1.57 3.47
N VAL A 757 -34.16 -0.25 3.61
CA VAL A 757 -35.12 0.64 4.34
C VAL A 757 -36.49 0.68 3.63
N LEU A 758 -36.47 0.68 2.30
CA LEU A 758 -37.67 0.77 1.47
C LEU A 758 -38.22 -0.60 1.03
N SER A 759 -37.95 -1.66 1.79
CA SER A 759 -38.37 -3.03 1.45
C SER A 759 -39.91 -3.22 1.33
N GLY A 760 -40.71 -2.28 1.84
CA GLY A 760 -42.15 -2.33 1.78
C GLY A 760 -42.80 -1.55 0.62
N LEU A 761 -41.99 -0.84 -0.22
CA LEU A 761 -42.49 -0.13 -1.40
C LEU A 761 -42.17 -0.92 -2.69
N GLU A 762 -43.08 -0.81 -3.67
CA GLU A 762 -42.80 -1.39 -4.99
C GLU A 762 -41.75 -0.57 -5.75
N ALA A 763 -40.90 -1.25 -6.54
CA ALA A 763 -39.82 -0.61 -7.26
C ALA A 763 -40.28 0.52 -8.19
N GLU A 764 -41.47 0.40 -8.79
CA GLU A 764 -42.07 1.42 -9.63
C GLU A 764 -42.46 2.67 -8.83
N GLU A 765 -42.92 2.54 -7.62
CA GLU A 765 -43.25 3.66 -6.73
C GLU A 765 -41.98 4.40 -6.31
N ILE A 766 -40.96 3.67 -5.90
CA ILE A 766 -39.63 4.26 -5.59
C ILE A 766 -39.08 5.04 -6.80
N ALA A 767 -39.10 4.44 -7.97
CA ALA A 767 -38.60 5.06 -9.20
C ALA A 767 -39.39 6.32 -9.58
N ALA A 768 -40.70 6.33 -9.37
CA ALA A 768 -41.52 7.50 -9.64
C ALA A 768 -41.15 8.67 -8.72
N GLU A 769 -40.99 8.43 -7.41
CA GLU A 769 -40.61 9.47 -6.45
C GLU A 769 -39.14 9.96 -6.68
N GLN A 770 -38.23 9.08 -6.98
CA GLN A 770 -36.87 9.47 -7.38
C GLN A 770 -36.84 10.35 -8.64
N SER A 771 -37.72 10.05 -9.61
CA SER A 771 -37.85 10.87 -10.84
C SER A 771 -38.35 12.28 -10.54
N LYS A 772 -39.31 12.44 -9.60
CA LYS A 772 -39.78 13.75 -9.16
C LYS A 772 -38.68 14.56 -8.46
N ALA A 773 -37.97 13.94 -7.52
CA ALA A 773 -36.83 14.57 -6.81
C ALA A 773 -35.72 15.00 -7.78
N ALA A 774 -35.34 14.13 -8.71
CA ALA A 774 -34.35 14.42 -9.73
C ALA A 774 -34.77 15.60 -10.63
N ALA A 775 -36.05 15.65 -11.06
CA ALA A 775 -36.57 16.73 -11.87
C ALA A 775 -36.49 18.08 -11.14
N ILE A 776 -36.74 18.12 -9.82
CA ILE A 776 -36.64 19.35 -9.01
C ILE A 776 -35.19 19.77 -8.86
N TYR A 777 -34.28 18.84 -8.52
CA TYR A 777 -32.86 19.14 -8.38
C TYR A 777 -32.25 19.67 -9.70
N GLU A 778 -32.58 19.05 -10.83
CA GLU A 778 -32.12 19.49 -12.14
C GLU A 778 -32.66 20.89 -12.45
N THR A 779 -33.96 21.09 -12.22
CA THR A 779 -34.61 22.38 -12.44
C THR A 779 -34.00 23.48 -11.58
N ALA A 780 -33.79 23.23 -10.28
CA ALA A 780 -33.13 24.18 -9.39
C ALA A 780 -31.70 24.53 -9.86
N GLY A 781 -30.97 23.55 -10.38
CA GLY A 781 -29.65 23.76 -10.99
C GLY A 781 -29.71 24.67 -12.21
N ARG A 782 -30.65 24.39 -13.14
CA ARG A 782 -30.85 25.20 -14.34
C ARG A 782 -31.25 26.64 -14.00
N VAL A 783 -32.12 26.82 -13.01
CA VAL A 783 -32.53 28.14 -12.53
C VAL A 783 -31.37 28.90 -11.91
N ARG A 784 -30.55 28.25 -11.09
CA ARG A 784 -29.35 28.88 -10.51
C ARG A 784 -28.38 29.35 -11.57
N ASN A 785 -28.18 28.55 -12.63
CA ASN A 785 -27.37 28.91 -13.79
C ASN A 785 -27.96 30.13 -14.53
N LEU A 786 -29.28 30.08 -14.81
CA LEU A 786 -30.00 31.21 -15.43
C LEU A 786 -29.86 32.50 -14.60
N LYS A 787 -30.04 32.43 -13.28
CA LYS A 787 -29.82 33.56 -12.39
C LYS A 787 -28.37 34.07 -12.40
N ALA A 788 -27.40 33.20 -12.51
CA ALA A 788 -25.99 33.56 -12.58
C ALA A 788 -25.64 34.26 -13.91
N GLU A 789 -26.19 33.78 -15.04
CA GLU A 789 -26.03 34.40 -16.36
C GLU A 789 -26.51 35.84 -16.39
N TYR A 790 -27.61 36.14 -15.69
CA TYR A 790 -28.18 37.48 -15.60
C TYR A 790 -27.73 38.26 -14.35
N HIS A 791 -26.67 37.81 -13.62
CA HIS A 791 -26.07 38.44 -12.45
C HIS A 791 -27.04 38.71 -11.29
N VAL A 792 -28.10 37.93 -11.17
CA VAL A 792 -29.04 37.95 -10.06
C VAL A 792 -28.90 36.71 -9.16
N GLY A 793 -27.78 36.02 -9.22
CA GLY A 793 -27.53 34.75 -8.51
C GLY A 793 -27.65 34.89 -6.98
N SER A 794 -27.23 35.99 -6.38
CA SER A 794 -27.29 36.22 -4.92
C SER A 794 -28.65 36.76 -4.43
N ARG A 795 -29.53 37.17 -5.34
CA ARG A 795 -30.84 37.74 -4.95
C ARG A 795 -31.80 36.66 -4.52
N ARG A 796 -32.50 36.88 -3.41
CA ARG A 796 -33.53 35.98 -2.84
C ARG A 796 -34.98 36.43 -3.09
N ASP A 797 -35.16 37.63 -3.64
CA ASP A 797 -36.43 38.25 -3.96
C ASP A 797 -36.90 38.00 -5.41
N VAL A 798 -36.22 37.10 -6.11
CA VAL A 798 -36.51 36.77 -7.52
C VAL A 798 -37.81 36.01 -7.63
N LYS A 799 -38.68 36.48 -8.52
CA LYS A 799 -39.94 35.80 -8.90
C LYS A 799 -39.69 34.97 -10.18
N LEU A 800 -40.14 33.73 -10.18
CA LEU A 800 -40.08 32.84 -11.35
C LEU A 800 -41.51 32.48 -11.78
N VAL A 801 -41.72 32.29 -13.07
CA VAL A 801 -42.97 31.81 -13.59
C VAL A 801 -42.76 30.51 -14.32
N VAL A 802 -43.56 29.47 -13.97
CA VAL A 802 -43.51 28.15 -14.61
C VAL A 802 -44.74 28.00 -15.50
N LYS A 803 -44.49 27.86 -16.81
CA LYS A 803 -45.51 27.61 -17.82
C LYS A 803 -45.49 26.14 -18.21
N GLY A 804 -46.66 25.55 -18.36
CA GLY A 804 -46.77 24.10 -18.67
C GLY A 804 -46.24 23.21 -17.55
N ALA A 805 -46.45 23.66 -16.30
CA ALA A 805 -46.03 22.91 -15.11
C ALA A 805 -46.64 21.52 -15.05
N VAL A 806 -45.84 20.51 -14.65
CA VAL A 806 -46.36 19.18 -14.32
C VAL A 806 -47.29 19.27 -13.10
N GLU A 807 -48.36 18.44 -13.08
CA GLU A 807 -49.43 18.52 -12.09
C GLU A 807 -48.92 18.45 -10.64
N TRP A 808 -48.00 17.55 -10.33
CA TRP A 808 -47.46 17.34 -8.99
C TRP A 808 -46.51 18.46 -8.48
N LEU A 809 -46.15 19.43 -9.33
CA LEU A 809 -45.23 20.50 -8.93
C LEU A 809 -45.85 21.46 -7.90
N SER A 810 -47.20 21.56 -7.88
CA SER A 810 -47.92 22.37 -6.89
C SER A 810 -47.52 22.06 -5.46
N ASP A 811 -47.34 20.77 -5.14
CA ASP A 811 -46.99 20.29 -3.81
C ASP A 811 -45.53 20.55 -3.43
N GLN A 812 -44.66 20.76 -4.45
CA GLN A 812 -43.22 20.96 -4.29
C GLN A 812 -42.74 22.37 -4.66
N GLN A 813 -43.66 23.29 -4.91
CA GLN A 813 -43.38 24.64 -5.35
C GLN A 813 -42.49 25.41 -4.38
N GLN A 814 -42.71 25.26 -3.06
CA GLN A 814 -41.90 25.91 -2.03
C GLN A 814 -40.49 25.36 -1.97
N VAL A 815 -40.31 24.05 -2.12
CA VAL A 815 -38.99 23.40 -2.12
C VAL A 815 -38.20 23.85 -3.35
N LEU A 816 -38.81 23.91 -4.52
CA LEU A 816 -38.18 24.42 -5.73
C LEU A 816 -37.75 25.89 -5.57
N ALA A 817 -38.59 26.73 -4.94
CA ALA A 817 -38.20 28.11 -4.62
C ALA A 817 -36.96 28.17 -3.71
N LEU A 818 -36.99 27.37 -2.64
CA LEU A 818 -35.88 27.29 -1.70
C LEU A 818 -34.58 26.85 -2.39
N LEU A 819 -34.60 25.74 -3.14
CA LEU A 819 -33.43 25.17 -3.81
C LEU A 819 -32.88 26.08 -4.93
N SER A 820 -33.77 26.77 -5.67
CA SER A 820 -33.39 27.73 -6.72
C SER A 820 -32.96 29.09 -6.16
N GLY A 821 -33.20 29.32 -4.84
CA GLY A 821 -32.97 30.62 -4.21
C GLY A 821 -33.88 31.70 -4.78
N ALA A 822 -35.11 31.35 -5.16
CA ALA A 822 -36.16 32.28 -5.57
C ALA A 822 -36.99 32.73 -4.36
N GLY A 823 -37.58 33.91 -4.44
CA GLY A 823 -38.54 34.43 -3.46
C GLY A 823 -39.92 33.84 -3.64
N GLU A 824 -40.32 33.64 -4.89
CA GLU A 824 -41.65 33.16 -5.26
C GLU A 824 -41.55 32.39 -6.61
N ILE A 825 -42.34 31.34 -6.73
CA ILE A 825 -42.58 30.64 -7.99
C ILE A 825 -44.09 30.71 -8.29
N LEU A 826 -44.46 31.14 -9.47
CA LEU A 826 -45.87 31.21 -9.93
C LEU A 826 -46.08 30.10 -10.96
N LEU A 827 -47.11 29.27 -10.77
CA LEU A 827 -47.55 28.30 -11.75
C LEU A 827 -48.63 28.96 -12.61
N ASP A 828 -48.28 29.35 -13.85
CA ASP A 828 -49.21 30.02 -14.77
C ASP A 828 -49.12 29.45 -16.18
N SER A 829 -50.08 28.61 -16.53
CA SER A 829 -50.13 27.96 -17.87
C SER A 829 -50.45 28.95 -18.99
N SER A 830 -51.03 30.12 -18.63
CA SER A 830 -51.42 31.17 -19.56
C SER A 830 -50.37 32.26 -19.75
N TYR A 831 -49.24 32.18 -19.01
CA TYR A 831 -48.23 33.21 -19.01
C TYR A 831 -47.75 33.58 -20.40
N ASP A 832 -47.93 34.84 -20.76
CA ASP A 832 -47.40 35.42 -21.99
C ASP A 832 -46.17 36.25 -21.70
N ALA A 833 -45.01 35.64 -21.89
CA ALA A 833 -43.73 36.22 -21.52
C ALA A 833 -43.43 37.46 -22.37
N PRO A 834 -43.10 38.61 -21.78
CA PRO A 834 -42.56 39.77 -22.51
C PRO A 834 -41.36 39.34 -23.40
N LYS A 835 -41.25 39.95 -24.55
CA LYS A 835 -40.14 39.63 -25.47
C LYS A 835 -38.81 39.83 -24.78
N GLY A 836 -37.98 38.81 -24.80
CA GLY A 836 -36.66 38.82 -24.18
C GLY A 836 -36.61 38.35 -22.71
N THR A 837 -37.73 37.93 -22.16
CA THR A 837 -37.72 37.28 -20.82
C THR A 837 -36.87 36.01 -20.88
N PRO A 838 -35.80 35.91 -20.02
CA PRO A 838 -35.00 34.67 -19.97
C PRO A 838 -35.85 33.45 -19.63
N VAL A 839 -35.61 32.35 -20.33
CA VAL A 839 -36.34 31.10 -20.13
C VAL A 839 -35.41 29.91 -20.13
N SER A 840 -35.71 28.94 -19.27
CA SER A 840 -35.05 27.64 -19.25
C SER A 840 -36.08 26.54 -19.41
N LEU A 841 -35.84 25.63 -20.37
CA LEU A 841 -36.61 24.41 -20.48
C LEU A 841 -36.16 23.43 -19.43
N THR A 842 -37.09 22.96 -18.62
CA THR A 842 -36.78 22.06 -17.49
C THR A 842 -37.71 20.87 -17.46
N PRO A 843 -37.39 19.79 -16.72
CA PRO A 843 -38.29 18.64 -16.58
C PRO A 843 -39.66 18.98 -15.99
N VAL A 844 -39.79 20.08 -15.26
CA VAL A 844 -41.02 20.47 -14.59
C VAL A 844 -41.83 21.54 -15.37
N GLY A 845 -41.33 22.01 -16.51
CA GLY A 845 -41.96 23.02 -17.35
C GLY A 845 -41.01 24.09 -17.83
N GLU A 846 -41.50 25.04 -18.55
CA GLU A 846 -40.76 26.23 -18.99
C GLU A 846 -40.68 27.25 -17.86
N ILE A 847 -39.46 27.56 -17.40
CA ILE A 847 -39.24 28.50 -16.31
C ILE A 847 -38.76 29.83 -16.85
N TYR A 848 -39.52 30.85 -16.62
CA TYR A 848 -39.24 32.23 -16.98
C TYR A 848 -38.71 33.02 -15.81
N LEU A 849 -37.70 33.85 -16.07
CA LEU A 849 -37.10 34.80 -15.12
C LEU A 849 -37.43 36.24 -15.53
N PRO A 850 -38.56 36.82 -15.05
CA PRO A 850 -38.86 38.24 -15.30
C PRO A 850 -37.81 39.12 -14.67
N LEU A 851 -37.12 39.92 -15.51
CA LEU A 851 -36.01 40.80 -15.05
C LEU A 851 -36.50 42.19 -14.59
N GLU A 852 -37.76 42.46 -14.65
CA GLU A 852 -38.35 43.77 -14.26
C GLU A 852 -38.10 44.08 -12.77
N GLY A 853 -37.43 45.21 -12.53
CA GLY A 853 -37.02 45.57 -11.15
C GLY A 853 -35.84 44.84 -10.57
N LEU A 854 -35.27 43.83 -11.29
CA LEU A 854 -34.12 43.02 -10.84
C LEU A 854 -32.80 43.54 -11.34
N ILE A 855 -32.75 44.09 -12.57
CA ILE A 855 -31.55 44.60 -13.21
C ILE A 855 -31.80 46.02 -13.79
N ASP A 856 -30.78 46.83 -13.85
CA ASP A 856 -30.76 48.02 -14.67
C ASP A 856 -30.48 47.59 -16.13
N VAL A 857 -31.53 47.50 -16.92
CA VAL A 857 -31.50 46.99 -18.30
C VAL A 857 -30.51 47.80 -19.16
N GLU A 858 -30.43 49.12 -19.00
CA GLU A 858 -29.51 49.93 -19.78
C GLU A 858 -28.04 49.73 -19.35
N ALA A 859 -27.79 49.63 -18.06
CA ALA A 859 -26.46 49.30 -17.53
C ALA A 859 -26.02 47.91 -18.02
N GLU A 860 -26.92 46.93 -18.04
CA GLU A 860 -26.62 45.56 -18.48
C GLU A 860 -26.38 45.47 -20.01
N LYS A 861 -27.15 46.22 -20.84
CA LYS A 861 -26.87 46.35 -22.26
C LYS A 861 -25.48 46.93 -22.55
N ILE A 862 -25.11 47.94 -21.79
CA ILE A 862 -23.74 48.54 -21.90
C ILE A 862 -22.66 47.52 -21.49
N ARG A 863 -22.89 46.77 -20.43
CA ARG A 863 -21.99 45.72 -19.94
C ARG A 863 -21.82 44.59 -20.97
N LEU A 864 -22.94 44.02 -21.45
CA LEU A 864 -22.92 42.97 -22.47
C LEU A 864 -22.23 43.40 -23.75
N SER A 865 -22.51 44.63 -24.21
CA SER A 865 -21.86 45.20 -25.39
C SER A 865 -20.35 45.35 -25.23
N LYS A 866 -19.87 45.74 -24.04
CA LYS A 866 -18.44 45.76 -23.70
C LYS A 866 -17.82 44.37 -23.68
N GLU A 867 -18.51 43.43 -23.09
CA GLU A 867 -18.01 42.04 -23.01
C GLU A 867 -17.98 41.37 -24.39
N ILE A 868 -18.99 41.60 -25.24
CA ILE A 868 -19.01 41.15 -26.64
C ILE A 868 -17.77 41.69 -27.36
N ALA A 869 -17.57 43.03 -27.28
CA ALA A 869 -16.43 43.66 -27.91
C ALA A 869 -15.07 43.11 -27.42
N ARG A 870 -14.98 42.84 -26.12
CA ARG A 870 -13.77 42.21 -25.53
C ARG A 870 -13.52 40.80 -26.09
N ILE A 871 -14.55 39.96 -26.15
CA ILE A 871 -14.41 38.60 -26.63
C ILE A 871 -14.17 38.57 -28.15
N GLU A 872 -14.79 39.46 -28.91
CA GLU A 872 -14.48 39.65 -30.33
C GLU A 872 -13.00 39.94 -30.57
N GLN A 873 -12.41 40.81 -29.73
CA GLN A 873 -10.97 41.09 -29.79
C GLN A 873 -10.12 39.83 -29.50
N GLU A 874 -10.50 39.01 -28.49
CA GLU A 874 -9.77 37.75 -28.20
C GLU A 874 -9.90 36.74 -29.33
N VAL A 875 -11.07 36.59 -29.97
CA VAL A 875 -11.25 35.75 -31.15
C VAL A 875 -10.33 36.20 -32.29
N VAL A 876 -10.33 37.53 -32.60
CA VAL A 876 -9.44 38.11 -33.65
C VAL A 876 -7.97 37.84 -33.31
N ARG A 877 -7.60 37.95 -32.04
CA ARG A 877 -6.22 37.68 -31.55
C ARG A 877 -5.83 36.23 -31.77
N CYS A 878 -6.71 35.27 -31.44
CA CYS A 878 -6.46 33.85 -31.65
C CYS A 878 -6.41 33.54 -33.16
N GLU A 879 -7.33 34.08 -33.95
CA GLU A 879 -7.33 33.94 -35.40
C GLU A 879 -6.09 34.50 -36.08
N THR A 880 -5.60 35.68 -35.61
CA THR A 880 -4.37 36.28 -36.08
C THR A 880 -3.15 35.40 -35.79
N LYS A 881 -3.11 34.78 -34.58
CA LYS A 881 -2.04 33.83 -34.24
C LYS A 881 -2.08 32.61 -35.15
N LEU A 882 -3.26 32.03 -35.36
CA LEU A 882 -3.43 30.85 -36.24
C LEU A 882 -3.26 31.16 -37.72
N GLY A 883 -3.50 32.40 -38.16
CA GLY A 883 -3.21 32.90 -39.51
C GLY A 883 -1.71 33.14 -39.76
N ASN A 884 -0.88 33.13 -38.72
CA ASN A 884 0.58 33.29 -38.87
C ASN A 884 1.21 31.92 -39.17
N GLU A 885 1.53 31.67 -40.44
CA GLU A 885 2.15 30.42 -40.89
C GLU A 885 3.45 30.08 -40.09
N SER A 886 4.22 31.08 -39.73
CA SER A 886 5.46 30.86 -38.97
C SER A 886 5.20 30.42 -37.51
N PHE A 887 4.09 30.82 -36.93
CA PHE A 887 3.65 30.34 -35.59
C PHE A 887 3.14 28.90 -35.67
N VAL A 888 2.24 28.63 -36.64
CA VAL A 888 1.66 27.29 -36.80
C VAL A 888 2.72 26.23 -37.14
N ALA A 889 3.77 26.60 -37.87
CA ALA A 889 4.86 25.69 -38.26
C ALA A 889 5.86 25.43 -37.12
N ARG A 890 6.00 26.33 -36.12
CA ARG A 890 7.00 26.22 -35.05
C ARG A 890 6.44 25.85 -33.69
N ALA A 891 5.18 26.14 -33.44
CA ALA A 891 4.52 25.83 -32.19
C ALA A 891 4.24 24.32 -32.07
N PRO A 892 4.31 23.72 -30.84
CA PRO A 892 3.86 22.35 -30.62
C PRO A 892 2.40 22.16 -31.06
N ALA A 893 2.08 21.03 -31.67
CA ALA A 893 0.73 20.73 -32.17
C ALA A 893 -0.37 20.93 -31.12
N GLU A 894 -0.07 20.63 -29.86
CA GLU A 894 -0.95 20.79 -28.71
C GLU A 894 -1.31 22.27 -28.44
N VAL A 895 -0.37 23.19 -28.61
CA VAL A 895 -0.60 24.63 -28.47
C VAL A 895 -1.47 25.19 -29.59
N VAL A 896 -1.28 24.70 -30.83
CA VAL A 896 -2.11 25.08 -31.98
C VAL A 896 -3.55 24.58 -31.79
N GLU A 897 -3.73 23.37 -31.28
CA GLU A 897 -5.04 22.80 -30.98
C GLU A 897 -5.76 23.52 -29.84
N GLN A 898 -5.01 23.93 -28.78
CA GLN A 898 -5.56 24.75 -27.72
C GLN A 898 -6.06 26.12 -28.22
N GLU A 899 -5.36 26.79 -29.13
CA GLU A 899 -5.81 28.08 -29.69
C GLU A 899 -7.06 27.86 -30.58
N ARG A 900 -7.19 26.73 -31.31
CA ARG A 900 -8.39 26.38 -32.05
C ARG A 900 -9.57 26.11 -31.11
N ALA A 901 -9.37 25.34 -30.08
CA ALA A 901 -10.42 25.06 -29.08
C ALA A 901 -10.92 26.35 -28.44
N ARG A 902 -10.00 27.30 -28.12
CA ARG A 902 -10.35 28.62 -27.60
C ARG A 902 -11.25 29.44 -28.57
N ILE A 903 -10.97 29.40 -29.85
CA ILE A 903 -11.84 30.10 -30.84
C ILE A 903 -13.25 29.55 -30.76
N VAL A 904 -13.42 28.24 -30.79
CA VAL A 904 -14.73 27.58 -30.72
C VAL A 904 -15.45 27.96 -29.40
N GLU A 905 -14.75 27.94 -28.28
CA GLU A 905 -15.30 28.37 -26.98
C GLU A 905 -15.76 29.82 -27.01
N TRP A 906 -14.90 30.76 -27.47
CA TRP A 906 -15.22 32.20 -27.54
C TRP A 906 -16.34 32.51 -28.53
N GLN A 907 -16.39 31.82 -29.67
CA GLN A 907 -17.47 31.96 -30.62
C GLN A 907 -18.80 31.50 -30.05
N GLY A 908 -18.81 30.36 -29.33
CA GLY A 908 -19.99 29.90 -28.59
C GLY A 908 -20.47 30.92 -27.54
N LYS A 909 -19.54 31.51 -26.79
CA LYS A 909 -19.84 32.55 -25.81
C LYS A 909 -20.35 33.85 -26.45
N LEU A 910 -19.85 34.23 -27.66
CA LEU A 910 -20.36 35.35 -28.40
C LEU A 910 -21.81 35.18 -28.85
N VAL A 911 -22.16 33.97 -29.31
CA VAL A 911 -23.56 33.66 -29.65
C VAL A 911 -24.46 33.89 -28.44
N GLN A 912 -24.12 33.30 -27.31
CA GLN A 912 -24.91 33.46 -26.08
C GLN A 912 -25.05 34.93 -25.65
N LEU A 913 -23.93 35.69 -25.57
CA LEU A 913 -23.97 37.09 -25.18
C LEU A 913 -24.80 37.97 -26.14
N ARG A 914 -24.77 37.70 -27.45
CA ARG A 914 -25.58 38.42 -28.43
C ARG A 914 -27.06 38.07 -28.31
N GLU A 915 -27.40 36.80 -28.01
CA GLU A 915 -28.76 36.37 -27.69
C GLU A 915 -29.28 37.08 -26.42
N MET A 916 -28.46 37.14 -25.36
CA MET A 916 -28.80 37.86 -24.14
C MET A 916 -29.02 39.33 -24.41
N LEU A 917 -28.13 39.99 -25.17
CA LEU A 917 -28.26 41.39 -25.53
C LEU A 917 -29.52 41.67 -26.39
N ALA A 918 -29.81 40.78 -27.32
CA ALA A 918 -31.02 40.86 -28.14
C ALA A 918 -32.31 40.63 -27.30
N GLY A 919 -32.19 39.80 -26.23
CA GLY A 919 -33.28 39.55 -25.32
C GLY A 919 -33.65 40.69 -24.40
N LEU A 920 -32.71 41.60 -24.13
CA LEU A 920 -32.96 42.80 -23.32
C LEU A 920 -33.63 43.95 -24.08
N GLY A 921 -34.00 43.73 -25.33
CA GLY A 921 -34.76 44.67 -26.17
C GLY A 921 -33.90 45.64 -26.89
#